data_4d865ecf80f39c2d94431b12e92c1786
#
_entry.id   4d865ecf80f39c2d94431b12e92c1786
#
_cell.length_a   1.000
_cell.length_b   1.000
_cell.length_c   1.000
_cell.angle_alpha   90.00
_cell.angle_beta   90.00
_cell.angle_gamma   90.00
#
_symmetry.space_group_name_H-M   'P 1'
#
loop_
_entity.id
_entity.type
_entity.pdbx_description
1 polymer ?
#
loop_
_entity_poly.entity_id
_entity_poly.type
_entity_poly.pdbx_seq_one_letter_code
_entity_poly.pdbx_strand_id
1 'polypeptide(L)'
;MKINRINIKNYKSMVESGNIFVDEQIMALIGQNNTGKSTVLDAIQCVFPEAKKNVEYKDFHNRSKNVEIELEFSLVTDEYLKERLCSEDLRKKENSLNEACEKGASPDEIAELLKKYEDKMASKIEEAQKKYEIDYEVFVIKQIVPPGGKKKSELKSGAMISDADLKKILPVLKVIPAIRNPQNESTAGTNSYMKELIQMLDDNIETTIEVGQRKINYNELNQIIADESNRRCSELSKKITEKYTEAVGSTDFEIHISSEVNIAKGTAYSTKLVDTHAELESDMLSCGTGYQSMIILSILQTFLELDTRQVGYILIIEEPEVYLHPNLQRKMIETLCKLSLDNQVIFSTHSPITISALTKSQILLIVKENARAHVEPINVKKVIEELGVRPADILMQNGVILVEGPDDKKAIEILLNKIDKRLTEKINIVSTGSCSKIAFFASVEKVLYSLPKVPVLIIRDADYLMPEEQKLQTIKEIKKFMENSLEIDDKELEEDIFVIGEHALESLFMDPNIISNVLQLNFEVCQDACLTYQKGYENAMKKQMGKDVIAKYFQPKYFWEKNLDKYGWSDAKSVAREKWDEAYYENWERVIKDMFPENREEKITNFRMVREGINKYTCDAVREQRNYIVEILESMSLKILEKNSFSKLVKKLKDFSTFVIG
;
A
#
# COMPACT_ATOMS: atom_id res chain seq x y z
N MET A 1 7.17 16.48 0.42
CA MET A 1 8.59 16.36 0.85
C MET A 1 8.82 14.98 1.40
N LYS A 2 9.87 14.27 0.94
CA LYS A 2 10.27 12.94 1.44
C LYS A 2 11.79 12.84 1.57
N ILE A 3 12.29 11.95 2.44
CA ILE A 3 13.71 11.62 2.52
C ILE A 3 14.07 10.82 1.27
N ASN A 4 15.13 11.23 0.59
CA ASN A 4 15.65 10.58 -0.61
C ASN A 4 16.95 9.83 -0.32
N ARG A 5 17.82 10.44 0.49
CA ARG A 5 19.13 9.89 0.81
C ARG A 5 19.53 10.16 2.25
N ILE A 6 20.19 9.18 2.85
CA ILE A 6 20.74 9.25 4.21
C ILE A 6 22.22 8.93 4.13
N ASN A 7 23.05 9.70 4.85
CA ASN A 7 24.46 9.39 5.03
C ASN A 7 24.83 9.53 6.53
N ILE A 8 25.42 8.47 7.09
CA ILE A 8 25.70 8.38 8.52
C ILE A 8 27.17 8.09 8.74
N LYS A 9 27.84 8.89 9.55
CA LYS A 9 29.24 8.66 9.93
C LYS A 9 29.42 8.66 11.45
N ASN A 10 30.16 7.67 11.91
CA ASN A 10 30.59 7.54 13.32
C ASN A 10 29.44 7.44 14.34
N TYR A 11 28.29 6.90 13.95
CA TYR A 11 27.12 6.77 14.81
C TYR A 11 26.83 5.30 15.14
N LYS A 12 26.89 4.92 16.41
CA LYS A 12 26.67 3.55 16.91
C LYS A 12 27.48 2.51 16.12
N SER A 13 26.81 1.58 15.44
CA SER A 13 27.45 0.56 14.58
C SER A 13 27.84 1.08 13.20
N MET A 14 27.33 2.24 12.75
CA MET A 14 27.63 2.85 11.45
C MET A 14 28.93 3.67 11.54
N VAL A 15 30.02 3.13 11.00
CA VAL A 15 31.30 3.87 10.90
C VAL A 15 31.21 4.88 9.76
N GLU A 16 30.79 4.41 8.59
CA GLU A 16 30.52 5.18 7.39
C GLU A 16 29.53 4.37 6.55
N SER A 17 28.29 4.86 6.44
CA SER A 17 27.24 4.13 5.75
C SER A 17 27.33 4.22 4.21
N GLY A 18 28.07 5.21 3.70
CA GLY A 18 27.88 5.65 2.33
C GLY A 18 26.48 6.27 2.14
N ASN A 19 26.03 6.34 0.90
CA ASN A 19 24.71 6.85 0.58
C ASN A 19 23.67 5.71 0.66
N ILE A 20 22.72 5.87 1.58
CA ILE A 20 21.55 5.00 1.71
C ILE A 20 20.39 5.69 1.00
N PHE A 21 19.91 5.12 -0.09
CA PHE A 21 18.77 5.65 -0.83
C PHE A 21 17.46 5.12 -0.28
N VAL A 22 16.51 6.01 0.00
CA VAL A 22 15.17 5.74 0.55
C VAL A 22 14.11 6.46 -0.27
N ASP A 23 14.22 6.34 -1.59
CA ASP A 23 13.47 7.08 -2.60
C ASP A 23 12.05 6.57 -2.84
N GLU A 24 11.68 5.42 -2.28
CA GLU A 24 10.32 4.88 -2.34
C GLU A 24 9.42 5.46 -1.23
N GLN A 25 8.11 5.40 -1.42
CA GLN A 25 7.13 5.83 -0.41
C GLN A 25 7.07 4.88 0.79
N ILE A 26 7.38 3.61 0.59
CA ILE A 26 7.49 2.63 1.66
C ILE A 26 8.83 1.91 1.57
N MET A 27 9.57 1.88 2.68
CA MET A 27 10.90 1.29 2.77
C MET A 27 11.02 0.41 4.01
N ALA A 28 11.44 -0.83 3.81
CA ALA A 28 11.73 -1.79 4.88
C ALA A 28 13.23 -1.95 5.10
N LEU A 29 13.67 -1.78 6.33
CA LEU A 29 15.02 -2.09 6.77
C LEU A 29 15.05 -3.52 7.30
N ILE A 30 15.80 -4.39 6.65
CA ILE A 30 15.94 -5.80 7.03
C ILE A 30 17.37 -6.15 7.45
N GLY A 31 17.54 -7.22 8.21
CA GLY A 31 18.81 -7.70 8.72
C GLY A 31 18.63 -8.40 10.06
N GLN A 32 19.67 -9.10 10.56
CA GLN A 32 19.63 -9.75 11.87
C GLN A 32 19.45 -8.76 13.02
N ASN A 33 19.20 -9.28 14.23
CA ASN A 33 19.19 -8.47 15.43
C ASN A 33 20.56 -7.81 15.64
N ASN A 34 20.55 -6.54 16.04
CA ASN A 34 21.75 -5.76 16.30
C ASN A 34 22.66 -5.48 15.08
N THR A 35 22.12 -5.55 13.84
CA THR A 35 22.85 -5.17 12.61
C THR A 35 22.92 -3.67 12.39
N GLY A 36 22.03 -2.88 13.00
CA GLY A 36 22.01 -1.43 12.84
C GLY A 36 20.75 -0.86 12.20
N LYS A 37 19.67 -1.65 12.04
CA LYS A 37 18.37 -1.15 11.56
C LYS A 37 17.89 0.03 12.39
N SER A 38 17.76 -0.15 13.70
CA SER A 38 17.39 0.93 14.61
C SER A 38 18.41 2.08 14.63
N THR A 39 19.68 1.81 14.30
CA THR A 39 20.68 2.89 14.16
C THR A 39 20.33 3.84 13.01
N VAL A 40 19.87 3.32 11.88
CA VAL A 40 19.40 4.15 10.74
C VAL A 40 18.15 4.94 11.13
N LEU A 41 17.15 4.27 11.74
CA LEU A 41 15.93 4.93 12.21
C LEU A 41 16.22 6.00 13.28
N ASP A 42 17.11 5.72 14.20
CA ASP A 42 17.56 6.68 15.22
C ASP A 42 18.30 7.88 14.61
N ALA A 43 19.13 7.64 13.59
CA ALA A 43 19.86 8.71 12.90
C ALA A 43 18.90 9.69 12.22
N ILE A 44 17.84 9.19 11.57
CA ILE A 44 16.79 10.05 11.00
C ILE A 44 16.17 10.90 12.12
N GLN A 45 15.76 10.27 13.23
CA GLN A 45 15.13 10.96 14.37
C GLN A 45 16.03 12.07 14.95
N CYS A 46 17.36 11.88 15.00
CA CYS A 46 18.29 12.88 15.54
C CYS A 46 18.22 14.21 14.77
N VAL A 47 17.95 14.20 13.48
CA VAL A 47 17.86 15.41 12.64
C VAL A 47 16.56 16.17 12.89
N PHE A 48 15.49 15.50 13.31
CA PHE A 48 14.19 16.11 13.56
C PHE A 48 14.10 16.66 14.99
N PRO A 49 14.00 17.99 15.18
CA PRO A 49 13.95 18.58 16.52
C PRO A 49 12.74 18.14 17.34
N GLU A 50 11.66 17.73 16.67
CA GLU A 50 10.41 17.28 17.32
C GLU A 50 10.55 15.89 17.96
N ALA A 51 11.41 15.03 17.42
CA ALA A 51 11.65 13.70 17.95
C ALA A 51 12.39 13.70 19.30
N LYS A 52 12.97 14.84 19.69
CA LYS A 52 13.75 15.00 20.94
C LYS A 52 14.85 13.94 21.14
N LYS A 53 15.28 13.30 20.03
CA LYS A 53 16.36 12.31 20.02
C LYS A 53 17.70 13.04 19.97
N ASN A 54 18.60 12.73 20.88
CA ASN A 54 19.94 13.32 20.91
C ASN A 54 21.00 12.22 20.81
N VAL A 55 22.13 12.57 20.21
CA VAL A 55 23.32 11.70 20.18
C VAL A 55 23.99 11.80 21.54
N GLU A 56 24.08 10.69 22.25
CA GLU A 56 24.76 10.60 23.53
C GLU A 56 26.23 10.16 23.34
N TYR A 57 27.09 10.37 24.37
CA TYR A 57 28.50 9.96 24.30
C TYR A 57 28.70 8.47 24.02
N LYS A 58 27.79 7.61 24.49
CA LYS A 58 27.79 6.16 24.22
C LYS A 58 27.52 5.80 22.77
N ASP A 59 26.91 6.71 21.99
CA ASP A 59 26.50 6.48 20.61
C ASP A 59 27.62 6.75 19.59
N PHE A 60 28.76 7.29 20.05
CA PHE A 60 29.93 7.50 19.20
C PHE A 60 30.65 6.17 18.93
N HIS A 61 30.80 5.79 17.69
CA HIS A 61 31.63 4.64 17.32
C HIS A 61 33.10 4.90 17.67
N ASN A 62 33.62 6.04 17.27
CA ASN A 62 34.93 6.55 17.66
C ASN A 62 34.74 7.87 18.42
N ARG A 63 35.11 7.87 19.70
CA ARG A 63 34.93 9.00 20.60
C ARG A 63 35.85 10.20 20.34
N SER A 64 36.75 10.08 19.37
CA SER A 64 37.66 11.18 18.97
C SER A 64 37.18 11.88 17.69
N LYS A 65 36.09 11.37 17.02
CA LYS A 65 35.59 11.93 15.80
C LYS A 65 34.14 12.41 15.97
N ASN A 66 33.73 13.36 15.15
CA ASN A 66 32.34 13.83 15.14
C ASN A 66 31.42 12.73 14.68
N VAL A 67 30.19 12.73 15.18
CA VAL A 67 29.07 12.06 14.53
C VAL A 67 28.50 13.00 13.45
N GLU A 68 28.33 12.51 12.27
CA GLU A 68 27.73 13.26 11.15
C GLU A 68 26.53 12.49 10.59
N ILE A 69 25.38 13.16 10.48
CA ILE A 69 24.16 12.61 9.89
C ILE A 69 23.67 13.60 8.85
N GLU A 70 23.63 13.17 7.59
CA GLU A 70 23.15 13.98 6.47
C GLU A 70 21.88 13.37 5.90
N LEU A 71 20.85 14.19 5.78
CA LEU A 71 19.61 13.84 5.11
C LEU A 71 19.41 14.74 3.90
N GLU A 72 19.06 14.12 2.79
CA GLU A 72 18.62 14.79 1.59
C GLU A 72 17.13 14.51 1.38
N PHE A 73 16.38 15.57 1.17
CA PHE A 73 14.94 15.52 0.93
C PHE A 73 14.65 15.92 -0.51
N SER A 74 13.68 15.28 -1.12
CA SER A 74 13.12 15.60 -2.43
C SER A 74 11.66 16.01 -2.31
N LEU A 75 11.07 16.48 -3.43
CA LEU A 75 9.70 16.98 -3.50
C LEU A 75 9.44 18.15 -2.52
N VAL A 76 10.42 19.05 -2.41
CA VAL A 76 10.27 20.32 -1.66
C VAL A 76 9.67 21.35 -2.59
N THR A 77 8.43 21.10 -3.03
CA THR A 77 7.70 21.91 -4.00
C THR A 77 7.25 23.24 -3.39
N ASP A 78 6.93 24.22 -4.24
CA ASP A 78 6.35 25.48 -3.80
C ASP A 78 5.04 25.28 -3.03
N GLU A 79 4.23 24.30 -3.43
CA GLU A 79 2.99 23.94 -2.74
C GLU A 79 3.27 23.43 -1.33
N TYR A 80 4.25 22.53 -1.16
CA TYR A 80 4.72 22.09 0.14
C TYR A 80 5.18 23.27 1.01
N LEU A 81 6.01 24.16 0.48
CA LEU A 81 6.51 25.33 1.20
C LEU A 81 5.38 26.30 1.56
N LYS A 82 4.41 26.47 0.68
CA LYS A 82 3.21 27.28 0.93
C LYS A 82 2.42 26.78 2.12
N GLU A 83 2.16 25.49 2.18
CA GLU A 83 1.45 24.87 3.30
C GLU A 83 2.23 24.98 4.62
N ARG A 84 3.54 24.75 4.58
CA ARG A 84 4.39 24.77 5.78
C ARG A 84 4.66 26.17 6.32
N LEU A 85 4.93 27.13 5.46
CA LEU A 85 5.40 28.46 5.84
C LEU A 85 4.29 29.53 5.84
N CYS A 86 3.22 29.30 5.10
CA CYS A 86 2.15 30.28 4.91
C CYS A 86 0.80 29.84 5.47
N SER A 87 0.75 28.83 6.35
CA SER A 87 -0.50 28.31 6.96
C SER A 87 -1.38 29.41 7.60
N GLU A 88 -0.77 30.37 8.30
CA GLU A 88 -1.50 31.54 8.85
C GLU A 88 -2.01 32.48 7.75
N ASP A 89 -1.25 32.67 6.68
CA ASP A 89 -1.64 33.52 5.55
C ASP A 89 -2.77 32.85 4.76
N LEU A 90 -2.76 31.52 4.61
CA LEU A 90 -3.82 30.74 4.00
C LEU A 90 -5.12 30.88 4.79
N ARG A 91 -5.08 30.75 6.12
CA ARG A 91 -6.24 30.95 7.00
C ARG A 91 -6.78 32.38 6.94
N LYS A 92 -5.88 33.38 6.92
CA LYS A 92 -6.27 34.79 6.75
C LYS A 92 -6.87 35.04 5.37
N LYS A 93 -6.35 34.43 4.32
CA LYS A 93 -6.93 34.48 2.96
C LYS A 93 -8.36 33.95 2.96
N GLU A 94 -8.59 32.76 3.53
CA GLU A 94 -9.92 32.16 3.64
C GLU A 94 -10.91 33.03 4.39
N ASN A 95 -10.54 33.51 5.58
CA ASN A 95 -11.39 34.38 6.38
C ASN A 95 -11.73 35.69 5.64
N SER A 96 -10.72 36.32 5.02
CA SER A 96 -10.93 37.56 4.26
C SER A 96 -11.80 37.36 3.03
N LEU A 97 -11.72 36.21 2.37
CA LEU A 97 -12.59 35.85 1.25
C LEU A 97 -14.03 35.62 1.71
N ASN A 98 -14.24 34.92 2.80
CA ASN A 98 -15.55 34.68 3.37
C ASN A 98 -16.22 36.01 3.76
N GLU A 99 -15.49 36.90 4.46
CA GLU A 99 -15.99 38.24 4.77
C GLU A 99 -16.31 39.09 3.53
N ALA A 100 -15.48 39.02 2.48
CA ALA A 100 -15.72 39.74 1.23
C ALA A 100 -16.97 39.22 0.52
N CYS A 101 -17.15 37.89 0.46
CA CYS A 101 -18.33 37.25 -0.10
C CYS A 101 -19.60 37.61 0.68
N GLU A 102 -19.57 37.62 2.02
CA GLU A 102 -20.71 38.03 2.88
C GLU A 102 -21.10 39.48 2.70
N LYS A 103 -20.12 40.36 2.41
CA LYS A 103 -20.33 41.79 2.14
C LYS A 103 -20.72 42.07 0.68
N GLY A 104 -20.84 41.06 -0.18
CA GLY A 104 -21.22 41.19 -1.58
C GLY A 104 -20.17 41.87 -2.47
N ALA A 105 -18.88 41.60 -2.19
CA ALA A 105 -17.78 42.15 -2.97
C ALA A 105 -17.85 41.73 -4.45
N SER A 106 -17.40 42.60 -5.34
CA SER A 106 -17.38 42.34 -6.77
C SER A 106 -16.33 41.28 -7.13
N PRO A 107 -16.47 40.55 -8.26
CA PRO A 107 -15.47 39.61 -8.73
C PRO A 107 -14.07 40.22 -8.87
N ASP A 108 -13.98 41.50 -9.24
CA ASP A 108 -12.70 42.23 -9.41
C ASP A 108 -12.02 42.47 -8.04
N GLU A 109 -12.78 42.85 -7.01
CA GLU A 109 -12.28 43.02 -5.64
C GLU A 109 -11.81 41.71 -5.04
N ILE A 110 -12.51 40.61 -5.29
CA ILE A 110 -12.11 39.27 -4.88
C ILE A 110 -10.81 38.85 -5.58
N ALA A 111 -10.70 39.12 -6.88
CA ALA A 111 -9.48 38.80 -7.66
C ALA A 111 -8.26 39.59 -7.17
N GLU A 112 -8.44 40.88 -6.83
CA GLU A 112 -7.35 41.71 -6.28
C GLU A 112 -6.91 41.21 -4.90
N LEU A 113 -7.86 40.84 -4.05
CA LEU A 113 -7.60 40.25 -2.73
C LEU A 113 -6.82 38.93 -2.86
N LEU A 114 -7.25 38.03 -3.75
CA LEU A 114 -6.58 36.77 -4.03
C LEU A 114 -5.13 36.99 -4.49
N LYS A 115 -4.93 37.88 -5.46
CA LYS A 115 -3.60 38.24 -6.00
C LYS A 115 -2.67 38.76 -4.91
N LYS A 116 -3.16 39.65 -4.04
CA LYS A 116 -2.37 40.19 -2.92
C LYS A 116 -1.86 39.11 -1.98
N TYR A 117 -2.66 38.11 -1.64
CA TYR A 117 -2.23 37.00 -0.81
C TYR A 117 -1.27 36.06 -1.54
N GLU A 118 -1.50 35.81 -2.84
CA GLU A 118 -0.62 34.97 -3.67
C GLU A 118 0.76 35.60 -3.85
N ASP A 119 0.85 36.88 -4.18
CA ASP A 119 2.12 37.61 -4.30
C ASP A 119 2.90 37.61 -2.98
N LYS A 120 2.21 37.78 -1.85
CA LYS A 120 2.82 37.72 -0.52
C LYS A 120 3.38 36.35 -0.19
N MET A 121 2.62 35.29 -0.50
CA MET A 121 3.06 33.91 -0.27
C MET A 121 4.22 33.53 -1.19
N ALA A 122 4.19 33.92 -2.46
CA ALA A 122 5.25 33.70 -3.41
C ALA A 122 6.58 34.33 -2.95
N SER A 123 6.54 35.59 -2.48
CA SER A 123 7.72 36.24 -1.93
C SER A 123 8.33 35.51 -0.72
N LYS A 124 7.49 34.99 0.19
CA LYS A 124 7.94 34.20 1.34
C LYS A 124 8.58 32.87 0.92
N ILE A 125 8.03 32.22 -0.13
CA ILE A 125 8.58 30.98 -0.66
C ILE A 125 9.95 31.22 -1.28
N GLU A 126 10.11 32.27 -2.10
CA GLU A 126 11.40 32.62 -2.70
C GLU A 126 12.46 32.94 -1.65
N GLU A 127 12.10 33.69 -0.60
CA GLU A 127 12.99 33.97 0.53
C GLU A 127 13.41 32.68 1.24
N ALA A 128 12.48 31.76 1.45
CA ALA A 128 12.74 30.47 2.07
C ALA A 128 13.64 29.59 1.21
N GLN A 129 13.40 29.52 -0.09
CA GLN A 129 14.24 28.76 -1.03
C GLN A 129 15.69 29.27 -1.00
N LYS A 130 15.90 30.59 -1.02
CA LYS A 130 17.23 31.19 -0.91
C LYS A 130 17.86 30.96 0.48
N LYS A 131 17.09 31.20 1.54
CA LYS A 131 17.57 31.07 2.94
C LYS A 131 17.99 29.64 3.28
N TYR A 132 17.24 28.65 2.78
CA TYR A 132 17.44 27.24 3.12
C TYR A 132 18.14 26.45 2.01
N GLU A 133 18.62 27.14 0.98
CA GLU A 133 19.36 26.52 -0.14
C GLU A 133 18.58 25.38 -0.83
N ILE A 134 17.27 25.60 -1.02
CA ILE A 134 16.42 24.65 -1.73
C ILE A 134 16.64 24.86 -3.22
N ASP A 135 17.19 23.85 -3.89
CA ASP A 135 17.50 23.88 -5.32
C ASP A 135 16.89 22.64 -5.99
N TYR A 136 16.20 22.83 -7.12
CA TYR A 136 15.51 21.76 -7.86
C TYR A 136 14.62 20.86 -6.96
N GLU A 137 13.86 21.48 -6.05
CA GLU A 137 13.00 20.79 -5.07
C GLU A 137 13.78 19.86 -4.10
N VAL A 138 15.07 20.07 -3.95
CA VAL A 138 15.95 19.31 -3.05
C VAL A 138 16.39 20.18 -1.89
N PHE A 139 16.31 19.64 -0.69
CA PHE A 139 16.81 20.23 0.54
C PHE A 139 17.78 19.28 1.24
N VAL A 140 18.97 19.77 1.59
CA VAL A 140 20.00 18.97 2.29
C VAL A 140 20.30 19.56 3.65
N ILE A 141 20.28 18.71 4.66
CA ILE A 141 20.66 19.06 6.04
C ILE A 141 21.72 18.10 6.58
N LYS A 142 22.76 18.63 7.18
CA LYS A 142 23.81 17.87 7.84
C LYS A 142 23.85 18.22 9.33
N GLN A 143 23.67 17.23 10.17
CA GLN A 143 23.84 17.36 11.60
C GLN A 143 25.22 16.87 12.00
N ILE A 144 25.94 17.69 12.76
CA ILE A 144 27.30 17.40 13.30
C ILE A 144 27.25 17.46 14.81
N VAL A 145 27.67 16.38 15.45
CA VAL A 145 27.78 16.32 16.91
C VAL A 145 29.22 16.03 17.25
N PRO A 146 29.98 17.02 17.80
CA PRO A 146 31.35 16.81 18.29
C PRO A 146 31.35 16.06 19.61
N PRO A 147 32.42 15.32 19.93
CA PRO A 147 32.57 14.63 21.20
C PRO A 147 32.53 15.66 22.37
N GLY A 148 31.53 15.48 23.26
CA GLY A 148 31.33 16.40 24.42
C GLY A 148 30.82 17.79 24.08
N GLY A 149 30.46 18.07 22.81
CA GLY A 149 29.92 19.34 22.33
C GLY A 149 28.43 19.32 22.05
N LYS A 150 27.90 20.50 21.73
CA LYS A 150 26.48 20.62 21.30
C LYS A 150 26.32 20.28 19.82
N LYS A 151 25.15 19.72 19.46
CA LYS A 151 24.79 19.48 18.08
C LYS A 151 24.76 20.77 17.25
N LYS A 152 25.19 20.70 16.03
CA LYS A 152 25.12 21.76 15.03
C LYS A 152 24.42 21.22 13.80
N SER A 153 23.54 22.01 13.22
CA SER A 153 22.87 21.68 11.96
C SER A 153 23.33 22.66 10.90
N GLU A 154 23.78 22.13 9.77
CA GLU A 154 24.39 22.89 8.66
C GLU A 154 23.63 22.59 7.36
N LEU A 155 23.48 23.62 6.51
CA LEU A 155 23.00 23.50 5.14
C LEU A 155 24.13 22.99 4.22
N LYS A 156 23.84 22.78 2.96
CA LYS A 156 24.79 22.29 1.95
C LYS A 156 26.05 23.16 1.84
N SER A 157 25.92 24.48 1.98
CA SER A 157 27.05 25.43 1.99
C SER A 157 27.89 25.42 3.26
N GLY A 158 27.41 24.78 4.33
CA GLY A 158 27.99 24.87 5.67
C GLY A 158 27.36 25.99 6.52
N ALA A 159 26.38 26.72 6.04
CA ALA A 159 25.66 27.73 6.80
C ALA A 159 24.84 27.06 7.93
N MET A 160 24.86 27.68 9.11
CA MET A 160 24.14 27.16 10.28
C MET A 160 22.62 27.38 10.15
N ILE A 161 21.85 26.35 10.50
CA ILE A 161 20.39 26.43 10.58
C ILE A 161 19.92 26.11 11.99
N SER A 162 18.93 26.85 12.48
CA SER A 162 18.38 26.68 13.83
C SER A 162 17.34 25.54 13.86
N ASP A 163 17.19 24.91 15.05
CA ASP A 163 16.12 23.92 15.28
C ASP A 163 14.71 24.51 15.06
N ALA A 164 14.53 25.82 15.30
CA ALA A 164 13.28 26.51 15.04
C ALA A 164 12.97 26.65 13.54
N ASP A 165 13.99 26.90 12.73
CA ASP A 165 13.85 26.93 11.26
C ASP A 165 13.62 25.52 10.70
N LEU A 166 14.33 24.51 11.23
CA LEU A 166 14.11 23.12 10.84
C LEU A 166 12.68 22.67 11.09
N LYS A 167 12.08 23.00 12.23
CA LYS A 167 10.67 22.71 12.53
C LYS A 167 9.68 23.33 11.54
N LYS A 168 10.04 24.49 10.96
CA LYS A 168 9.18 25.13 9.96
C LYS A 168 9.24 24.43 8.60
N ILE A 169 10.39 23.88 8.23
CA ILE A 169 10.62 23.31 6.89
C ILE A 169 10.39 21.82 6.86
N LEU A 170 10.90 21.07 7.83
CA LEU A 170 10.83 19.61 7.81
C LEU A 170 9.38 19.12 7.90
N PRO A 171 9.04 18.01 7.23
CA PRO A 171 7.75 17.35 7.40
C PRO A 171 7.59 16.87 8.86
N VAL A 172 6.38 16.55 9.25
CA VAL A 172 6.11 16.04 10.58
C VAL A 172 6.60 14.58 10.67
N LEU A 173 7.48 14.31 11.63
CA LEU A 173 7.96 12.97 11.90
C LEU A 173 7.10 12.30 12.99
N LYS A 174 6.55 11.11 12.69
CA LYS A 174 5.88 10.26 13.67
C LYS A 174 6.67 8.97 13.85
N VAL A 175 6.89 8.58 15.10
CA VAL A 175 7.71 7.41 15.44
C VAL A 175 6.91 6.44 16.29
N ILE A 176 6.79 5.20 15.79
CA ILE A 176 6.16 4.09 16.50
C ILE A 176 7.26 3.11 16.89
N PRO A 177 7.64 3.01 18.16
CA PRO A 177 8.69 2.10 18.62
C PRO A 177 8.20 0.65 18.59
N ALA A 178 9.13 -0.32 18.59
CA ALA A 178 8.84 -1.75 18.66
C ALA A 178 8.09 -2.12 19.96
N ILE A 179 8.52 -1.53 21.07
CA ILE A 179 7.83 -1.66 22.35
C ILE A 179 6.77 -0.55 22.41
N ARG A 180 5.56 -0.88 22.02
CA ARG A 180 4.41 0.02 22.11
C ARG A 180 3.96 0.08 23.57
N ASN A 181 3.59 1.27 24.03
CA ASN A 181 2.99 1.42 25.35
C ASN A 181 1.47 1.57 25.21
N PRO A 182 0.70 0.47 25.24
CA PRO A 182 -0.74 0.51 25.10
C PRO A 182 -1.41 1.36 26.18
N GLN A 183 -0.78 1.49 27.34
CA GLN A 183 -1.29 2.29 28.45
C GLN A 183 -1.39 3.78 28.09
N ASN A 184 -0.42 4.31 27.34
CA ASN A 184 -0.50 5.70 26.86
C ASN A 184 -1.66 5.93 25.89
N GLU A 185 -1.91 4.98 24.99
CA GLU A 185 -3.02 5.10 24.03
C GLU A 185 -4.37 4.80 24.69
N SER A 186 -4.42 3.84 25.63
CA SER A 186 -5.64 3.51 26.39
C SER A 186 -6.16 4.70 27.20
N THR A 187 -5.26 5.50 27.76
CA THR A 187 -5.62 6.61 28.69
C THR A 187 -5.39 8.00 28.08
N ALA A 188 -5.17 8.11 26.77
CA ALA A 188 -4.79 9.35 26.10
C ALA A 188 -3.63 10.09 26.84
N GLY A 189 -2.62 9.34 27.20
CA GLY A 189 -1.46 9.83 27.95
C GLY A 189 -0.62 10.85 27.20
N THR A 190 0.39 11.39 27.83
CA THR A 190 1.29 12.35 27.22
C THR A 190 2.00 11.73 26.01
N ASN A 191 1.97 12.41 24.85
CA ASN A 191 2.50 11.97 23.56
C ASN A 191 1.77 10.72 22.96
N SER A 192 0.50 10.50 23.27
CA SER A 192 -0.32 9.50 22.58
C SER A 192 -1.00 10.08 21.34
N TYR A 193 -1.19 9.25 20.31
CA TYR A 193 -1.97 9.63 19.11
C TYR A 193 -3.45 9.87 19.47
N MET A 194 -3.98 9.10 20.42
CA MET A 194 -5.33 9.30 20.94
C MET A 194 -5.52 10.69 21.50
N LYS A 195 -4.55 11.21 22.26
CA LYS A 195 -4.62 12.57 22.78
C LYS A 195 -4.58 13.63 21.68
N GLU A 196 -3.73 13.43 20.66
CA GLU A 196 -3.67 14.33 19.50
C GLU A 196 -4.98 14.33 18.72
N LEU A 197 -5.61 13.15 18.51
CA LEU A 197 -6.94 13.03 17.90
C LEU A 197 -8.02 13.81 18.67
N ILE A 198 -8.02 13.67 19.99
CA ILE A 198 -8.99 14.38 20.84
C ILE A 198 -8.78 15.89 20.74
N GLN A 199 -7.52 16.36 20.76
CA GLN A 199 -7.22 17.79 20.59
C GLN A 199 -7.69 18.31 19.22
N MET A 200 -7.52 17.55 18.13
CA MET A 200 -8.03 17.97 16.81
C MET A 200 -9.55 18.14 16.80
N LEU A 201 -10.28 17.31 17.53
CA LEU A 201 -11.73 17.45 17.67
C LEU A 201 -12.10 18.69 18.50
N ASP A 202 -11.33 18.97 19.55
CA ASP A 202 -11.57 20.13 20.41
C ASP A 202 -11.26 21.45 19.69
N ASP A 203 -10.20 21.49 18.86
CA ASP A 203 -9.81 22.69 18.09
C ASP A 203 -10.83 23.07 16.97
N ASN A 204 -11.60 22.10 16.49
CA ASN A 204 -12.59 22.31 15.43
C ASN A 204 -13.98 22.74 15.92
N ILE A 205 -14.17 23.00 17.22
CA ILE A 205 -15.46 23.37 17.79
C ILE A 205 -15.40 24.76 18.40
N GLU A 206 -16.08 25.70 17.75
CA GLU A 206 -16.51 26.94 18.40
C GLU A 206 -17.55 26.59 19.48
N THR A 207 -17.06 26.32 20.67
CA THR A 207 -17.94 26.13 21.84
C THR A 207 -18.37 27.48 22.41
N THR A 208 -19.44 28.05 21.90
CA THR A 208 -20.25 28.97 22.65
C THR A 208 -21.23 28.16 23.50
N ILE A 209 -20.85 27.87 24.72
CA ILE A 209 -21.80 27.38 25.71
C ILE A 209 -22.52 28.63 26.21
N GLU A 210 -23.65 28.98 25.59
CA GLU A 210 -24.58 29.93 26.21
C GLU A 210 -25.24 29.24 27.39
N VAL A 211 -24.71 29.47 28.57
CA VAL A 211 -25.38 29.17 29.83
C VAL A 211 -26.42 30.28 30.07
N GLY A 212 -27.47 30.24 29.26
CA GLY A 212 -28.59 31.18 29.45
C GLY A 212 -29.26 30.94 30.79
N GLN A 213 -29.37 31.94 31.65
CA GLN A 213 -30.24 32.18 32.81
C GLN A 213 -30.64 31.00 33.74
N ARG A 214 -30.04 29.82 33.63
CA ARG A 214 -30.24 28.68 34.54
C ARG A 214 -29.02 28.53 35.44
N LYS A 215 -29.27 28.48 36.75
CA LYS A 215 -28.29 27.98 37.72
C LYS A 215 -28.20 26.46 37.57
N ILE A 216 -27.19 25.98 36.86
CA ILE A 216 -26.89 24.55 36.70
C ILE A 216 -26.01 24.15 37.89
N ASN A 217 -26.35 23.06 38.58
CA ASN A 217 -25.49 22.55 39.64
C ASN A 217 -24.29 21.81 39.07
N TYR A 218 -23.25 21.61 39.90
CA TYR A 218 -21.98 21.01 39.51
C TYR A 218 -22.12 19.60 38.92
N ASN A 219 -23.09 18.81 39.37
CA ASN A 219 -23.33 17.45 38.87
C ASN A 219 -24.07 17.49 37.52
N GLU A 220 -25.00 18.38 37.30
CA GLU A 220 -25.66 18.59 35.99
C GLU A 220 -24.66 19.09 34.94
N LEU A 221 -23.74 20.00 35.31
CA LEU A 221 -22.69 20.46 34.42
C LEU A 221 -21.73 19.32 34.05
N ASN A 222 -21.31 18.49 35.02
CA ASN A 222 -20.50 17.31 34.77
C ASN A 222 -21.19 16.34 33.81
N GLN A 223 -22.51 16.13 33.96
CA GLN A 223 -23.26 15.21 33.14
C GLN A 223 -23.41 15.73 31.70
N ILE A 224 -23.71 17.01 31.53
CA ILE A 224 -23.80 17.66 30.20
C ILE A 224 -22.46 17.59 29.47
N ILE A 225 -21.36 17.87 30.16
CA ILE A 225 -20.01 17.80 29.57
C ILE A 225 -19.64 16.36 29.26
N ALA A 226 -19.96 15.39 30.12
CA ALA A 226 -19.72 13.97 29.90
C ALA A 226 -20.49 13.44 28.67
N ASP A 227 -21.78 13.79 28.56
CA ASP A 227 -22.64 13.37 27.46
C ASP A 227 -22.14 13.96 26.12
N GLU A 228 -21.75 15.23 26.09
CA GLU A 228 -21.19 15.86 24.90
C GLU A 228 -19.82 15.28 24.53
N SER A 229 -18.96 15.01 25.49
CA SER A 229 -17.66 14.34 25.27
C SER A 229 -17.83 12.92 24.73
N ASN A 230 -18.80 12.17 25.28
CA ASN A 230 -19.11 10.82 24.80
C ASN A 230 -19.69 10.82 23.37
N ARG A 231 -20.54 11.81 23.05
CA ARG A 231 -21.04 11.98 21.68
C ARG A 231 -19.89 12.20 20.68
N ARG A 232 -18.89 13.01 21.02
CA ARG A 232 -17.70 13.24 20.19
C ARG A 232 -16.84 11.98 20.06
N CYS A 233 -16.66 11.25 21.14
CA CYS A 233 -15.91 10.00 21.14
C CYS A 233 -16.58 8.89 20.30
N SER A 234 -17.92 8.92 20.13
CA SER A 234 -18.64 7.91 19.37
C SER A 234 -18.28 7.88 17.88
N GLU A 235 -18.03 9.04 17.26
CA GLU A 235 -17.58 9.12 15.86
C GLU A 235 -16.18 8.56 15.67
N LEU A 236 -15.28 8.84 16.62
CA LEU A 236 -13.93 8.24 16.63
C LEU A 236 -13.98 6.74 16.84
N SER A 237 -14.80 6.29 17.78
CA SER A 237 -15.02 4.87 18.05
C SER A 237 -15.41 4.13 16.78
N LYS A 238 -16.36 4.65 16.00
CA LYS A 238 -16.78 4.07 14.72
C LYS A 238 -15.65 4.01 13.72
N LYS A 239 -14.94 5.12 13.47
CA LYS A 239 -13.84 5.16 12.52
C LYS A 239 -12.70 4.21 12.89
N ILE A 240 -12.33 4.16 14.17
CA ILE A 240 -11.28 3.26 14.65
C ILE A 240 -11.75 1.81 14.57
N THR A 241 -13.01 1.51 14.89
CA THR A 241 -13.59 0.17 14.74
C THR A 241 -13.59 -0.26 13.27
N GLU A 242 -13.98 0.61 12.34
CA GLU A 242 -13.92 0.32 10.89
C GLU A 242 -12.50 -0.07 10.47
N LYS A 243 -11.48 0.71 10.85
CA LYS A 243 -10.08 0.40 10.54
C LYS A 243 -9.58 -0.87 11.23
N TYR A 244 -9.98 -1.09 12.47
CA TYR A 244 -9.67 -2.31 13.19
C TYR A 244 -10.29 -3.54 12.51
N THR A 245 -11.58 -3.46 12.12
CA THR A 245 -12.28 -4.52 11.40
C THR A 245 -11.65 -4.80 10.03
N GLU A 246 -11.30 -3.75 9.27
CA GLU A 246 -10.55 -3.90 8.03
C GLU A 246 -9.22 -4.62 8.24
N ALA A 247 -8.49 -4.29 9.31
CA ALA A 247 -7.17 -4.83 9.58
C ALA A 247 -7.19 -6.26 10.15
N VAL A 248 -8.16 -6.58 11.02
CA VAL A 248 -8.27 -7.89 11.68
C VAL A 248 -9.13 -8.87 10.87
N GLY A 249 -10.08 -8.34 10.08
CA GLY A 249 -11.02 -9.15 9.27
C GLY A 249 -12.12 -9.82 10.10
N SER A 250 -12.36 -9.37 11.34
CA SER A 250 -13.39 -9.84 12.24
C SER A 250 -14.20 -8.68 12.79
N THR A 251 -15.49 -8.92 13.01
CA THR A 251 -16.44 -7.97 13.61
C THR A 251 -16.78 -8.32 15.05
N ASP A 252 -16.01 -9.21 15.68
CA ASP A 252 -16.32 -9.73 17.02
C ASP A 252 -16.12 -8.68 18.12
N PHE A 253 -15.37 -7.62 17.83
CA PHE A 253 -15.07 -6.55 18.79
C PHE A 253 -15.30 -5.18 18.18
N GLU A 254 -15.88 -4.30 19.00
CA GLU A 254 -15.95 -2.85 18.73
C GLU A 254 -15.01 -2.10 19.68
N ILE A 255 -14.40 -1.04 19.16
CA ILE A 255 -13.52 -0.18 19.95
C ILE A 255 -14.34 0.98 20.49
N HIS A 256 -14.54 1.02 21.80
CA HIS A 256 -15.22 2.09 22.48
C HIS A 256 -14.25 3.05 23.14
N ILE A 257 -14.37 4.32 22.80
CA ILE A 257 -13.70 5.43 23.47
C ILE A 257 -14.74 6.07 24.38
N SER A 258 -14.47 6.08 25.68
CA SER A 258 -15.31 6.76 26.67
C SER A 258 -14.55 7.90 27.34
N SER A 259 -15.26 8.93 27.76
CA SER A 259 -14.71 10.04 28.54
C SER A 259 -15.30 10.04 29.95
N GLU A 260 -14.43 10.12 30.96
CA GLU A 260 -14.82 10.43 32.33
C GLU A 260 -14.48 11.88 32.62
N VAL A 261 -15.51 12.70 32.88
CA VAL A 261 -15.33 14.12 33.16
C VAL A 261 -15.38 14.33 34.67
N ASN A 262 -14.29 14.87 35.20
CA ASN A 262 -14.25 15.36 36.55
C ASN A 262 -13.71 16.78 36.51
N ILE A 263 -14.59 17.77 36.62
CA ILE A 263 -14.25 19.19 36.47
C ILE A 263 -13.15 19.61 37.42
N ALA A 264 -13.03 18.98 38.59
CA ALA A 264 -11.95 19.23 39.55
C ALA A 264 -10.60 18.63 39.13
N LYS A 265 -10.56 17.63 38.25
CA LYS A 265 -9.35 16.90 37.82
C LYS A 265 -9.08 16.97 36.31
N GLY A 266 -9.97 17.57 35.52
CA GLY A 266 -9.93 17.53 34.05
C GLY A 266 -10.64 16.30 33.46
N THR A 267 -10.67 16.23 32.14
CA THR A 267 -11.27 15.11 31.41
C THR A 267 -10.27 13.98 31.27
N ALA A 268 -10.66 12.75 31.65
CA ALA A 268 -9.90 11.52 31.41
C ALA A 268 -10.57 10.74 30.28
N TYR A 269 -9.75 10.18 29.39
CA TYR A 269 -10.20 9.36 28.28
C TYR A 269 -9.72 7.91 28.47
N SER A 270 -10.54 6.96 28.11
CA SER A 270 -10.16 5.54 28.11
C SER A 270 -10.63 4.85 26.85
N THR A 271 -9.80 3.98 26.31
CA THR A 271 -10.10 3.14 25.14
C THR A 271 -10.48 1.75 25.64
N LYS A 272 -11.69 1.31 25.29
CA LYS A 272 -12.21 -0.02 25.65
C LYS A 272 -12.58 -0.78 24.39
N LEU A 273 -12.46 -2.10 24.45
CA LEU A 273 -13.02 -3.02 23.46
C LEU A 273 -14.34 -3.56 24.01
N VAL A 274 -15.35 -3.55 23.15
CA VAL A 274 -16.65 -4.14 23.45
C VAL A 274 -16.83 -5.37 22.58
N ASP A 275 -17.09 -6.51 23.22
CA ASP A 275 -17.45 -7.74 22.51
C ASP A 275 -18.85 -7.56 21.92
N THR A 276 -18.98 -7.63 20.58
CA THR A 276 -20.25 -7.39 19.88
C THR A 276 -21.31 -8.48 20.17
N HIS A 277 -20.89 -9.66 20.63
CA HIS A 277 -21.77 -10.80 20.90
C HIS A 277 -22.16 -10.90 22.38
N ALA A 278 -21.26 -10.51 23.29
CA ALA A 278 -21.44 -10.67 24.72
C ALA A 278 -21.73 -9.36 25.47
N GLU A 279 -21.64 -8.21 24.80
CA GLU A 279 -21.75 -6.86 25.39
C GLU A 279 -20.79 -6.65 26.58
N LEU A 280 -19.67 -7.36 26.60
CA LEU A 280 -18.65 -7.25 27.64
C LEU A 280 -17.61 -6.21 27.25
N GLU A 281 -17.42 -5.22 28.12
CA GLU A 281 -16.36 -4.24 27.98
C GLU A 281 -15.05 -4.76 28.56
N SER A 282 -13.96 -4.62 27.81
CA SER A 282 -12.61 -4.95 28.23
C SER A 282 -11.69 -3.74 28.04
N ASP A 283 -10.80 -3.50 28.99
CA ASP A 283 -9.76 -2.49 28.80
C ASP A 283 -8.82 -2.95 27.66
N MET A 284 -8.38 -2.02 26.81
CA MET A 284 -7.40 -2.27 25.76
C MET A 284 -6.16 -3.03 26.30
N LEU A 285 -5.74 -2.75 27.54
CA LEU A 285 -4.59 -3.41 28.18
C LEU A 285 -4.82 -4.88 28.50
N SER A 286 -6.05 -5.32 28.65
CA SER A 286 -6.40 -6.71 28.94
C SER A 286 -6.42 -7.60 27.70
N CYS A 287 -6.37 -7.01 26.52
CA CYS A 287 -6.38 -7.74 25.25
C CYS A 287 -5.00 -8.33 24.93
N GLY A 288 -4.96 -9.33 24.05
CA GLY A 288 -3.71 -9.86 23.54
C GLY A 288 -2.86 -8.79 22.83
N THR A 289 -1.54 -8.83 23.00
CA THR A 289 -0.60 -7.83 22.49
C THR A 289 -0.70 -7.58 20.99
N GLY A 290 -1.08 -8.57 20.19
CA GLY A 290 -1.36 -8.43 18.76
C GLY A 290 -2.53 -7.50 18.47
N TYR A 291 -3.63 -7.66 19.19
CA TYR A 291 -4.80 -6.76 19.05
C TYR A 291 -4.47 -5.36 19.52
N GLN A 292 -3.73 -5.19 20.62
CA GLN A 292 -3.26 -3.88 21.07
C GLN A 292 -2.46 -3.16 19.97
N SER A 293 -1.57 -3.89 19.29
CA SER A 293 -0.77 -3.36 18.19
C SER A 293 -1.64 -2.89 17.01
N MET A 294 -2.66 -3.67 16.65
CA MET A 294 -3.58 -3.31 15.55
C MET A 294 -4.46 -2.11 15.93
N ILE A 295 -4.90 -2.01 17.18
CA ILE A 295 -5.65 -0.84 17.67
C ILE A 295 -4.80 0.43 17.57
N ILE A 296 -3.54 0.39 17.99
CA ILE A 296 -2.62 1.54 17.89
C ILE A 296 -2.43 1.97 16.43
N LEU A 297 -2.26 1.02 15.50
CA LEU A 297 -2.18 1.34 14.08
C LEU A 297 -3.48 1.94 13.54
N SER A 298 -4.64 1.45 13.99
CA SER A 298 -5.95 2.00 13.59
C SER A 298 -6.15 3.42 14.13
N ILE A 299 -5.70 3.70 15.36
CA ILE A 299 -5.69 5.05 15.94
C ILE A 299 -4.81 5.98 15.09
N LEU A 300 -3.59 5.54 14.75
CA LEU A 300 -2.69 6.31 13.90
C LEU A 300 -3.29 6.58 12.51
N GLN A 301 -3.88 5.55 11.90
CA GLN A 301 -4.51 5.70 10.59
C GLN A 301 -5.64 6.73 10.64
N THR A 302 -6.51 6.66 11.66
CA THR A 302 -7.58 7.63 11.88
C THR A 302 -7.02 9.04 12.10
N PHE A 303 -5.92 9.17 12.86
CA PHE A 303 -5.24 10.43 13.07
C PHE A 303 -4.77 11.05 11.73
N LEU A 304 -4.10 10.26 10.88
CA LEU A 304 -3.59 10.74 9.60
C LEU A 304 -4.70 11.11 8.61
N GLU A 305 -5.83 10.40 8.63
CA GLU A 305 -6.99 10.70 7.79
C GLU A 305 -7.75 11.97 8.23
N LEU A 306 -7.75 12.27 9.53
CA LEU A 306 -8.44 13.46 10.07
C LEU A 306 -7.57 14.70 10.06
N ASP A 307 -6.26 14.57 9.89
CA ASP A 307 -5.37 15.73 9.84
C ASP A 307 -5.52 16.49 8.52
N THR A 308 -6.22 17.61 8.59
CA THR A 308 -6.53 18.47 7.43
C THR A 308 -5.35 19.30 6.93
N ARG A 309 -4.17 19.19 7.54
CA ARG A 309 -2.99 20.00 7.19
C ARG A 309 -2.40 19.69 5.83
N GLN A 310 -2.87 18.66 5.12
CA GLN A 310 -2.44 18.22 3.78
C GLN A 310 -0.93 18.01 3.59
N VAL A 311 -0.15 18.11 4.65
CA VAL A 311 1.30 17.92 4.66
C VAL A 311 1.58 16.44 4.95
N GLY A 312 2.16 15.74 3.99
CA GLY A 312 2.54 14.33 4.19
C GLY A 312 3.47 14.15 5.38
N TYR A 313 3.31 13.03 6.07
CA TYR A 313 4.15 12.64 7.22
C TYR A 313 5.31 11.75 6.79
N ILE A 314 6.36 11.74 7.60
CA ILE A 314 7.34 10.67 7.60
C ILE A 314 7.05 9.79 8.81
N LEU A 315 6.71 8.53 8.56
CA LEU A 315 6.39 7.55 9.57
C LEU A 315 7.59 6.62 9.78
N ILE A 316 8.11 6.57 10.98
CA ILE A 316 9.13 5.59 11.38
C ILE A 316 8.46 4.55 12.26
N ILE A 317 8.55 3.28 11.87
CA ILE A 317 7.92 2.20 12.61
C ILE A 317 8.95 1.11 12.87
N GLU A 318 9.16 0.77 14.13
CA GLU A 318 10.05 -0.32 14.51
C GLU A 318 9.26 -1.61 14.68
N GLU A 319 9.66 -2.64 13.95
CA GLU A 319 9.14 -4.01 14.06
C GLU A 319 7.61 -4.07 14.21
N PRO A 320 6.84 -3.56 13.25
CA PRO A 320 5.39 -3.47 13.36
C PRO A 320 4.71 -4.84 13.52
N GLU A 321 5.37 -5.91 13.11
CA GLU A 321 4.90 -7.29 13.16
C GLU A 321 5.04 -7.95 14.54
N VAL A 322 5.74 -7.36 15.48
CA VAL A 322 5.99 -7.97 16.80
C VAL A 322 4.68 -8.31 17.49
N TYR A 323 4.56 -9.54 17.96
CA TYR A 323 3.38 -10.15 18.58
C TYR A 323 2.18 -10.38 17.66
N LEU A 324 2.30 -10.15 16.33
CA LEU A 324 1.22 -10.41 15.39
C LEU A 324 1.26 -11.86 14.85
N HIS A 325 0.09 -12.51 14.85
CA HIS A 325 -0.11 -13.76 14.12
C HIS A 325 0.07 -13.51 12.61
N PRO A 326 0.55 -14.49 11.80
CA PRO A 326 0.78 -14.34 10.36
C PRO A 326 -0.33 -13.64 9.57
N ASN A 327 -1.59 -13.94 9.86
CA ASN A 327 -2.72 -13.27 9.19
C ASN A 327 -2.81 -11.78 9.52
N LEU A 328 -2.54 -11.40 10.76
CA LEU A 328 -2.51 -10.00 11.18
C LEU A 328 -1.29 -9.27 10.60
N GLN A 329 -0.15 -9.96 10.40
CA GLN A 329 1.01 -9.37 9.73
C GLN A 329 0.69 -9.00 8.28
N ARG A 330 -0.09 -9.83 7.55
CA ARG A 330 -0.55 -9.49 6.19
C ARG A 330 -1.44 -8.25 6.20
N LYS A 331 -2.40 -8.18 7.12
CA LYS A 331 -3.27 -7.01 7.26
C LYS A 331 -2.50 -5.75 7.66
N MET A 332 -1.54 -5.89 8.56
CA MET A 332 -0.66 -4.80 8.96
C MET A 332 0.11 -4.23 7.76
N ILE A 333 0.75 -5.06 6.94
CA ILE A 333 1.50 -4.56 5.78
C ILE A 333 0.56 -3.93 4.74
N GLU A 334 -0.64 -4.47 4.51
CA GLU A 334 -1.66 -3.84 3.68
C GLU A 334 -2.01 -2.43 4.20
N THR A 335 -2.13 -2.27 5.52
CA THR A 335 -2.38 -0.97 6.16
C THR A 335 -1.20 -0.01 5.96
N LEU A 336 0.04 -0.48 6.15
CA LEU A 336 1.23 0.35 5.89
C LEU A 336 1.35 0.77 4.42
N CYS A 337 1.01 -0.11 3.49
CA CYS A 337 0.96 0.22 2.06
C CYS A 337 -0.12 1.29 1.76
N LYS A 338 -1.29 1.22 2.40
CA LYS A 338 -2.31 2.28 2.26
C LYS A 338 -1.80 3.61 2.82
N LEU A 339 -1.20 3.61 4.00
CA LEU A 339 -0.62 4.80 4.61
C LEU A 339 0.50 5.42 3.77
N SER A 340 1.23 4.61 3.00
CA SER A 340 2.30 5.09 2.14
C SER A 340 1.83 5.78 0.86
N LEU A 341 0.53 5.80 0.55
CA LEU A 341 0.01 6.54 -0.61
C LEU A 341 0.21 8.06 -0.46
N ASP A 342 0.01 8.57 0.76
CA ASP A 342 0.09 9.99 1.06
C ASP A 342 1.28 10.36 1.96
N ASN A 343 1.96 9.35 2.52
CA ASN A 343 3.04 9.52 3.49
C ASN A 343 4.28 8.73 3.09
N GLN A 344 5.44 9.07 3.64
CA GLN A 344 6.61 8.20 3.54
C GLN A 344 6.68 7.30 4.77
N VAL A 345 6.71 5.98 4.56
CA VAL A 345 6.78 4.97 5.61
C VAL A 345 8.13 4.28 5.59
N ILE A 346 8.90 4.41 6.65
CA ILE A 346 10.21 3.74 6.82
C ILE A 346 10.12 2.85 8.05
N PHE A 347 10.30 1.54 7.88
CA PHE A 347 10.14 0.63 9.02
C PHE A 347 11.21 -0.46 9.05
N SER A 348 11.46 -1.00 10.24
CA SER A 348 12.30 -2.19 10.39
C SER A 348 11.44 -3.44 10.49
N THR A 349 11.91 -4.56 9.94
CA THR A 349 11.21 -5.83 10.03
C THR A 349 12.15 -7.01 10.00
N HIS A 350 11.72 -8.10 10.65
CA HIS A 350 12.30 -9.43 10.58
C HIS A 350 11.33 -10.44 9.95
N SER A 351 10.12 -10.02 9.61
CA SER A 351 9.07 -10.92 9.12
C SER A 351 9.24 -11.27 7.65
N PRO A 352 9.40 -12.53 7.29
CA PRO A 352 9.37 -12.98 5.90
C PRO A 352 8.04 -12.63 5.22
N ILE A 353 6.93 -12.67 5.96
CA ILE A 353 5.59 -12.32 5.46
C ILE A 353 5.54 -10.86 5.04
N THR A 354 6.06 -9.97 5.87
CA THR A 354 6.13 -8.54 5.58
C THR A 354 7.02 -8.27 4.36
N ILE A 355 8.18 -8.92 4.29
CA ILE A 355 9.14 -8.77 3.19
C ILE A 355 8.55 -9.28 1.88
N SER A 356 7.80 -10.39 1.89
CA SER A 356 7.18 -10.96 0.70
C SER A 356 6.14 -10.05 0.03
N ALA A 357 5.59 -9.09 0.76
CA ALA A 357 4.64 -8.12 0.24
C ALA A 357 5.29 -6.89 -0.44
N LEU A 358 6.63 -6.77 -0.37
CA LEU A 358 7.38 -5.61 -0.84
C LEU A 358 8.17 -5.94 -2.11
N THR A 359 8.54 -4.89 -2.85
CA THR A 359 9.43 -4.98 -4.02
C THR A 359 10.89 -4.87 -3.61
N LYS A 360 11.79 -5.29 -4.49
CA LYS A 360 13.23 -5.15 -4.25
C LYS A 360 13.66 -3.70 -3.96
N SER A 361 13.08 -2.72 -4.67
CA SER A 361 13.36 -1.29 -4.46
C SER A 361 12.89 -0.77 -3.10
N GLN A 362 11.93 -1.44 -2.48
CA GLN A 362 11.36 -1.08 -1.18
C GLN A 362 12.08 -1.71 0.02
N ILE A 363 13.17 -2.42 -0.20
CA ILE A 363 13.87 -3.14 0.85
C ILE A 363 15.33 -2.68 0.91
N LEU A 364 15.84 -2.46 2.13
CA LEU A 364 17.25 -2.17 2.40
C LEU A 364 17.82 -3.24 3.32
N LEU A 365 18.82 -3.97 2.84
CA LEU A 365 19.52 -4.99 3.62
C LEU A 365 20.66 -4.35 4.43
N ILE A 366 20.57 -4.45 5.75
CA ILE A 366 21.60 -3.95 6.67
C ILE A 366 22.33 -5.15 7.27
N VAL A 367 23.62 -5.21 6.98
CA VAL A 367 24.52 -6.28 7.43
C VAL A 367 25.55 -5.70 8.38
N LYS A 368 26.00 -6.52 9.35
CA LYS A 368 27.05 -6.14 10.31
C LYS A 368 28.22 -7.11 10.23
N GLU A 369 29.34 -6.60 9.78
CA GLU A 369 30.60 -7.34 9.74
C GLU A 369 31.67 -6.66 10.60
N ASN A 370 32.38 -7.43 11.40
CA ASN A 370 33.44 -6.89 12.28
C ASN A 370 33.01 -5.68 13.14
N ALA A 371 31.80 -5.74 13.70
CA ALA A 371 31.16 -4.69 14.47
C ALA A 371 30.81 -3.39 13.69
N ARG A 372 30.90 -3.40 12.36
CA ARG A 372 30.54 -2.28 11.47
C ARG A 372 29.30 -2.63 10.67
N ALA A 373 28.31 -1.79 10.74
CA ALA A 373 27.10 -1.92 9.95
C ALA A 373 27.24 -1.19 8.60
N HIS A 374 26.72 -1.76 7.56
CA HIS A 374 26.65 -1.17 6.23
C HIS A 374 25.42 -1.69 5.47
N VAL A 375 25.05 -0.98 4.42
CA VAL A 375 23.95 -1.37 3.55
C VAL A 375 24.51 -2.16 2.38
N GLU A 376 23.92 -3.33 2.12
CA GLU A 376 24.31 -4.17 0.99
C GLU A 376 23.23 -4.23 -0.09
N PRO A 377 23.61 -4.48 -1.34
CA PRO A 377 22.66 -4.84 -2.38
C PRO A 377 21.88 -6.10 -1.98
N ILE A 378 20.59 -6.13 -2.31
CA ILE A 378 19.74 -7.27 -1.99
C ILE A 378 20.18 -8.49 -2.78
N ASN A 379 20.62 -9.50 -2.04
CA ASN A 379 20.86 -10.85 -2.50
C ASN A 379 19.92 -11.79 -1.73
N VAL A 380 19.13 -12.59 -2.43
CA VAL A 380 18.13 -13.47 -1.82
C VAL A 380 18.73 -14.38 -0.75
N LYS A 381 19.91 -14.97 -1.01
CA LYS A 381 20.59 -15.84 -0.05
C LYS A 381 20.95 -15.10 1.24
N LYS A 382 21.52 -13.88 1.13
CA LYS A 382 21.83 -13.05 2.29
C LYS A 382 20.59 -12.62 3.05
N VAL A 383 19.50 -12.30 2.35
CA VAL A 383 18.21 -11.95 2.99
C VAL A 383 17.73 -13.11 3.87
N ILE A 384 17.80 -14.34 3.38
CA ILE A 384 17.41 -15.54 4.14
C ILE A 384 18.32 -15.77 5.34
N GLU A 385 19.63 -15.67 5.14
CA GLU A 385 20.63 -15.80 6.21
C GLU A 385 20.40 -14.72 7.29
N GLU A 386 20.16 -13.48 6.87
CA GLU A 386 19.93 -12.35 7.76
C GLU A 386 18.57 -12.39 8.49
N LEU A 387 17.56 -12.97 7.89
CA LEU A 387 16.27 -13.19 8.55
C LEU A 387 16.33 -14.28 9.61
N GLY A 388 17.40 -15.11 9.59
CA GLY A 388 17.53 -16.25 10.49
C GLY A 388 16.41 -17.28 10.32
N VAL A 389 15.75 -17.28 9.15
CA VAL A 389 14.62 -18.17 8.87
C VAL A 389 15.16 -19.57 8.69
N ARG A 390 14.86 -20.44 9.66
CA ARG A 390 15.10 -21.86 9.49
C ARG A 390 13.98 -22.45 8.65
N PRO A 391 14.26 -23.43 7.77
CA PRO A 391 13.21 -24.13 7.03
C PRO A 391 12.08 -24.66 7.94
N ALA A 392 12.40 -24.99 9.20
CA ALA A 392 11.42 -25.45 10.18
C ALA A 392 10.42 -24.35 10.63
N ASP A 393 10.77 -23.07 10.52
CA ASP A 393 9.93 -21.95 10.97
C ASP A 393 8.82 -21.62 9.94
N ILE A 394 9.01 -22.14 8.71
CA ILE A 394 8.09 -21.92 7.56
C ILE A 394 7.08 -23.06 7.46
N LEU A 395 7.24 -24.15 8.24
CA LEU A 395 6.45 -25.38 8.18
C LEU A 395 4.95 -25.24 8.52
N MET A 396 4.43 -24.04 8.71
CA MET A 396 2.99 -23.86 8.88
C MET A 396 2.19 -23.83 7.57
N GLN A 397 2.86 -23.78 6.41
CA GLN A 397 2.21 -23.81 5.10
C GLN A 397 2.73 -24.98 4.27
N ASN A 398 1.78 -25.75 3.73
CA ASN A 398 2.09 -26.98 3.00
C ASN A 398 2.36 -26.72 1.50
N GLY A 399 2.11 -25.50 0.99
CA GLY A 399 2.36 -25.12 -0.39
C GLY A 399 2.23 -23.61 -0.65
N VAL A 400 2.84 -23.13 -1.72
CA VAL A 400 2.80 -21.72 -2.13
C VAL A 400 2.36 -21.61 -3.58
N ILE A 401 1.44 -20.69 -3.87
CA ILE A 401 1.05 -20.35 -5.23
C ILE A 401 1.37 -18.85 -5.44
N LEU A 402 2.20 -18.56 -6.44
CA LEU A 402 2.52 -17.20 -6.85
C LEU A 402 1.66 -16.81 -8.05
N VAL A 403 1.02 -15.64 -8.00
CA VAL A 403 0.19 -15.07 -9.07
C VAL A 403 0.56 -13.62 -9.34
N GLU A 404 0.20 -13.08 -10.50
CA GLU A 404 0.59 -11.73 -10.90
C GLU A 404 -0.24 -10.65 -10.20
N GLY A 405 -1.56 -10.79 -10.18
CA GLY A 405 -2.50 -9.77 -9.75
C GLY A 405 -3.38 -10.17 -8.56
N PRO A 406 -4.06 -9.19 -7.95
CA PRO A 406 -5.02 -9.45 -6.87
C PRO A 406 -6.28 -10.17 -7.36
N ASP A 407 -6.67 -9.99 -8.62
CA ASP A 407 -7.84 -10.67 -9.18
C ASP A 407 -7.51 -12.15 -9.49
N ASP A 408 -6.28 -12.44 -9.95
CA ASP A 408 -5.79 -13.82 -10.07
C ASP A 408 -5.81 -14.53 -8.72
N LYS A 409 -5.34 -13.85 -7.66
CA LYS A 409 -5.37 -14.38 -6.31
C LYS A 409 -6.79 -14.78 -5.89
N LYS A 410 -7.76 -13.90 -6.08
CA LYS A 410 -9.16 -14.19 -5.74
C LYS A 410 -9.71 -15.37 -6.57
N ALA A 411 -9.40 -15.40 -7.87
CA ALA A 411 -9.82 -16.49 -8.75
C ALA A 411 -9.26 -17.84 -8.27
N ILE A 412 -7.96 -17.89 -7.94
CA ILE A 412 -7.32 -19.11 -7.44
C ILE A 412 -7.87 -19.52 -6.07
N GLU A 413 -8.12 -18.57 -5.16
CA GLU A 413 -8.76 -18.84 -3.86
C GLU A 413 -10.13 -19.52 -4.03
N ILE A 414 -10.96 -19.02 -4.94
CA ILE A 414 -12.27 -19.60 -5.24
C ILE A 414 -12.14 -21.00 -5.83
N LEU A 415 -11.21 -21.20 -6.78
CA LEU A 415 -10.98 -22.50 -7.39
C LEU A 415 -10.49 -23.53 -6.37
N LEU A 416 -9.54 -23.17 -5.50
CA LEU A 416 -9.08 -24.05 -4.42
C LEU A 416 -10.19 -24.38 -3.44
N ASN A 417 -11.01 -23.40 -3.03
CA ASN A 417 -12.19 -23.65 -2.18
C ASN A 417 -13.20 -24.61 -2.80
N LYS A 418 -13.37 -24.58 -4.14
CA LYS A 418 -14.23 -25.50 -4.85
C LYS A 418 -13.63 -26.91 -4.99
N ILE A 419 -12.29 -27.02 -5.03
CA ILE A 419 -11.59 -28.31 -5.05
C ILE A 419 -11.65 -28.96 -3.64
N ASP A 420 -11.18 -28.25 -2.62
CA ASP A 420 -11.28 -28.65 -1.22
C ASP A 420 -11.09 -27.40 -0.33
N LYS A 421 -12.06 -27.10 0.53
CA LYS A 421 -12.04 -25.95 1.44
C LYS A 421 -10.81 -25.91 2.35
N ARG A 422 -10.22 -27.06 2.68
CA ARG A 422 -9.02 -27.14 3.53
C ARG A 422 -7.75 -26.63 2.83
N LEU A 423 -7.75 -26.52 1.50
CA LEU A 423 -6.59 -26.08 0.73
C LEU A 423 -6.25 -24.61 0.97
N THR A 424 -7.24 -23.76 1.15
CA THR A 424 -7.03 -22.32 1.42
C THR A 424 -6.38 -22.03 2.76
N GLU A 425 -6.49 -22.98 3.70
CA GLU A 425 -5.78 -22.89 5.00
C GLU A 425 -4.33 -23.41 4.91
N LYS A 426 -4.05 -24.32 3.96
CA LYS A 426 -2.76 -24.98 3.80
C LYS A 426 -1.87 -24.37 2.73
N ILE A 427 -2.43 -23.65 1.78
CA ILE A 427 -1.74 -23.05 0.64
C ILE A 427 -1.72 -21.53 0.78
N ASN A 428 -0.54 -20.95 0.73
CA ASN A 428 -0.39 -19.50 0.66
C ASN A 428 -0.46 -19.03 -0.79
N ILE A 429 -1.37 -18.10 -1.10
CA ILE A 429 -1.46 -17.49 -2.42
C ILE A 429 -0.93 -16.07 -2.33
N VAL A 430 0.19 -15.82 -3.01
CA VAL A 430 0.89 -14.54 -3.00
C VAL A 430 0.69 -13.84 -4.33
N SER A 431 0.05 -12.66 -4.29
CA SER A 431 -0.01 -11.76 -5.45
C SER A 431 1.23 -10.87 -5.48
N THR A 432 1.97 -10.88 -6.58
CA THR A 432 3.25 -10.16 -6.71
C THR A 432 3.07 -8.71 -7.23
N GLY A 433 1.89 -8.39 -7.74
CA GLY A 433 1.51 -7.05 -8.22
C GLY A 433 2.07 -6.68 -9.61
N SER A 434 2.97 -7.49 -10.19
CA SER A 434 3.43 -7.32 -11.59
C SER A 434 4.26 -8.49 -12.08
N CYS A 435 4.28 -8.71 -13.40
CA CYS A 435 5.08 -9.75 -14.06
C CYS A 435 6.57 -9.74 -13.70
N SER A 436 7.18 -8.56 -13.60
CA SER A 436 8.61 -8.41 -13.28
C SER A 436 8.96 -8.81 -11.84
N LYS A 437 7.99 -8.83 -10.95
CA LYS A 437 8.19 -9.18 -9.54
C LYS A 437 8.04 -10.68 -9.29
N ILE A 438 7.27 -11.40 -10.12
CA ILE A 438 7.00 -12.83 -9.91
C ILE A 438 8.28 -13.65 -9.90
N ALA A 439 9.24 -13.34 -10.78
CA ALA A 439 10.52 -14.01 -10.85
C ALA A 439 11.38 -13.80 -9.58
N PHE A 440 11.33 -12.58 -9.01
CA PHE A 440 12.00 -12.29 -7.73
C PHE A 440 11.36 -13.10 -6.60
N PHE A 441 10.02 -13.04 -6.46
CA PHE A 441 9.31 -13.80 -5.44
C PHE A 441 9.51 -15.32 -5.60
N ALA A 442 9.46 -15.82 -6.82
CA ALA A 442 9.72 -17.22 -7.11
C ALA A 442 11.13 -17.66 -6.69
N SER A 443 12.14 -16.81 -6.90
CA SER A 443 13.51 -17.10 -6.46
C SER A 443 13.62 -17.12 -4.94
N VAL A 444 12.97 -16.17 -4.24
CA VAL A 444 12.92 -16.15 -2.77
C VAL A 444 12.23 -17.39 -2.23
N GLU A 445 11.04 -17.70 -2.75
CA GLU A 445 10.25 -18.85 -2.30
C GLU A 445 10.97 -20.18 -2.56
N LYS A 446 11.59 -20.36 -3.75
CA LYS A 446 12.37 -21.56 -4.05
C LYS A 446 13.54 -21.74 -3.09
N VAL A 447 14.25 -20.69 -2.72
CA VAL A 447 15.36 -20.77 -1.78
C VAL A 447 14.85 -21.01 -0.35
N LEU A 448 13.76 -20.33 0.06
CA LEU A 448 13.17 -20.51 1.40
C LEU A 448 12.63 -21.93 1.61
N TYR A 449 12.03 -22.52 0.57
CA TYR A 449 11.37 -23.83 0.64
C TYR A 449 12.22 -24.97 0.08
N SER A 450 13.51 -24.75 -0.17
CA SER A 450 14.41 -25.82 -0.65
C SER A 450 14.66 -26.92 0.40
N LEU A 451 14.37 -26.66 1.70
CA LEU A 451 14.57 -27.62 2.79
C LEU A 451 13.56 -27.39 3.94
N PRO A 452 12.55 -28.23 4.17
CA PRO A 452 12.04 -29.34 3.36
C PRO A 452 11.34 -28.84 2.09
N LYS A 453 11.17 -29.69 1.11
CA LYS A 453 10.54 -29.37 -0.18
C LYS A 453 9.07 -28.96 0.03
N VAL A 454 8.79 -27.68 0.21
CA VAL A 454 7.44 -27.14 0.11
C VAL A 454 7.15 -26.91 -1.37
N PRO A 455 6.10 -27.48 -1.94
CA PRO A 455 5.77 -27.28 -3.34
C PRO A 455 5.43 -25.82 -3.63
N VAL A 456 5.99 -25.27 -4.70
CA VAL A 456 5.74 -23.92 -5.20
C VAL A 456 5.11 -24.02 -6.56
N LEU A 457 3.97 -23.37 -6.80
CA LEU A 457 3.35 -23.26 -8.12
C LEU A 457 3.34 -21.79 -8.54
N ILE A 458 3.89 -21.51 -9.70
CA ILE A 458 3.94 -20.18 -10.29
C ILE A 458 2.88 -20.13 -11.40
N ILE A 459 1.87 -19.30 -11.24
CA ILE A 459 0.83 -19.07 -12.26
C ILE A 459 1.10 -17.72 -12.90
N ARG A 460 1.28 -17.72 -14.20
CA ARG A 460 1.66 -16.54 -14.96
C ARG A 460 0.80 -16.38 -16.21
N ASP A 461 0.56 -15.14 -16.59
CA ASP A 461 -0.09 -14.80 -17.85
C ASP A 461 0.87 -15.07 -19.04
N ALA A 462 0.31 -15.46 -20.18
CA ALA A 462 1.11 -15.67 -21.38
C ALA A 462 1.55 -14.36 -22.04
N ASP A 463 0.86 -13.25 -21.71
CA ASP A 463 1.06 -11.94 -22.33
C ASP A 463 1.01 -12.00 -23.88
N TYR A 464 2.17 -11.82 -24.54
CA TYR A 464 2.28 -11.85 -26.01
C TYR A 464 3.14 -13.01 -26.49
N LEU A 465 3.48 -13.96 -25.62
CA LEU A 465 4.32 -15.10 -25.95
C LEU A 465 3.49 -16.38 -26.02
N MET A 466 4.03 -17.35 -26.74
CA MET A 466 3.50 -18.72 -26.63
C MET A 466 3.77 -19.26 -25.21
N PRO A 467 2.89 -20.10 -24.63
CA PRO A 467 3.06 -20.59 -23.26
C PRO A 467 4.44 -21.20 -22.98
N GLU A 468 5.01 -21.93 -23.91
CA GLU A 468 6.35 -22.52 -23.76
C GLU A 468 7.46 -21.47 -23.78
N GLU A 469 7.33 -20.44 -24.61
CA GLU A 469 8.28 -19.31 -24.63
C GLU A 469 8.22 -18.50 -23.34
N GLN A 470 7.00 -18.28 -22.82
CA GLN A 470 6.79 -17.59 -21.55
C GLN A 470 7.36 -18.37 -20.36
N LYS A 471 7.25 -19.71 -20.34
CA LYS A 471 7.90 -20.56 -19.35
C LYS A 471 9.42 -20.39 -19.39
N LEU A 472 10.02 -20.52 -20.56
CA LEU A 472 11.47 -20.39 -20.73
C LEU A 472 11.97 -18.99 -20.30
N GLN A 473 11.20 -17.95 -20.62
CA GLN A 473 11.53 -16.59 -20.18
C GLN A 473 11.47 -16.49 -18.65
N THR A 474 10.41 -17.03 -18.04
CA THR A 474 10.25 -17.04 -16.58
C THR A 474 11.40 -17.74 -15.88
N ILE A 475 11.84 -18.91 -16.40
CA ILE A 475 12.99 -19.64 -15.88
C ILE A 475 14.26 -18.78 -15.93
N LYS A 476 14.53 -18.13 -17.08
CA LYS A 476 15.68 -17.23 -17.22
C LYS A 476 15.63 -16.07 -16.22
N GLU A 477 14.46 -15.47 -16.02
CA GLU A 477 14.28 -14.40 -15.07
C GLU A 477 14.51 -14.87 -13.62
N ILE A 478 13.98 -16.03 -13.22
CA ILE A 478 14.21 -16.62 -11.90
C ILE A 478 15.70 -16.89 -11.68
N LYS A 479 16.38 -17.55 -12.63
CA LYS A 479 17.82 -17.86 -12.54
C LYS A 479 18.68 -16.60 -12.43
N LYS A 480 18.30 -15.51 -13.11
CA LYS A 480 18.98 -14.22 -12.99
C LYS A 480 18.94 -13.67 -11.57
N PHE A 481 17.84 -13.86 -10.84
CA PHE A 481 17.73 -13.44 -9.44
C PHE A 481 18.45 -14.38 -8.46
N MET A 482 18.63 -15.65 -8.82
CA MET A 482 19.31 -16.64 -7.97
C MET A 482 20.84 -16.54 -8.04
N GLU A 483 21.42 -15.78 -8.98
CA GLU A 483 22.87 -15.49 -9.13
C GLU A 483 23.77 -16.72 -8.91
N ASN A 484 23.47 -17.84 -9.55
CA ASN A 484 24.21 -19.12 -9.44
C ASN A 484 24.30 -19.68 -8.00
N SER A 485 23.46 -19.26 -7.08
CA SER A 485 23.53 -19.66 -5.67
C SER A 485 22.94 -21.06 -5.39
N LEU A 486 22.16 -21.61 -6.33
CA LEU A 486 21.61 -22.99 -6.27
C LEU A 486 21.50 -23.55 -7.68
N GLU A 487 22.00 -24.79 -7.88
CA GLU A 487 21.75 -25.58 -9.08
C GLU A 487 20.33 -26.18 -8.98
N ILE A 488 19.32 -25.47 -9.51
CA ILE A 488 17.96 -26.01 -9.68
C ILE A 488 17.85 -26.50 -11.14
N ASP A 489 17.35 -27.72 -11.32
CA ASP A 489 17.13 -28.32 -12.65
C ASP A 489 16.03 -27.52 -13.40
N ASP A 490 16.28 -27.23 -14.68
CA ASP A 490 15.30 -26.54 -15.54
C ASP A 490 13.96 -27.28 -15.60
N LYS A 491 13.99 -28.61 -15.57
CA LYS A 491 12.80 -29.45 -15.58
C LYS A 491 11.94 -29.28 -14.33
N GLU A 492 12.58 -29.12 -13.15
CA GLU A 492 11.85 -28.88 -11.90
C GLU A 492 11.16 -27.52 -11.96
N LEU A 493 11.82 -26.46 -12.47
CA LEU A 493 11.21 -25.15 -12.66
C LEU A 493 10.10 -25.18 -13.72
N GLU A 494 10.25 -25.95 -14.80
CA GLU A 494 9.21 -26.11 -15.82
C GLU A 494 7.92 -26.72 -15.25
N GLU A 495 8.05 -27.71 -14.36
CA GLU A 495 6.90 -28.34 -13.70
C GLU A 495 6.17 -27.40 -12.74
N ASP A 496 6.91 -26.49 -12.11
CA ASP A 496 6.35 -25.52 -11.16
C ASP A 496 5.69 -24.31 -11.83
N ILE A 497 5.91 -24.09 -13.12
CA ILE A 497 5.34 -22.95 -13.84
C ILE A 497 4.13 -23.39 -14.65
N PHE A 498 3.00 -22.74 -14.41
CA PHE A 498 1.80 -22.84 -15.22
C PHE A 498 1.53 -21.50 -15.89
N VAL A 499 1.49 -21.50 -17.22
CA VAL A 499 1.14 -20.31 -18.00
C VAL A 499 -0.32 -20.39 -18.39
N ILE A 500 -1.09 -19.33 -18.05
CA ILE A 500 -2.49 -19.25 -18.40
C ILE A 500 -2.61 -19.02 -19.91
N GLY A 501 -3.28 -19.94 -20.56
CA GLY A 501 -3.78 -20.02 -21.92
C GLY A 501 -3.27 -19.00 -22.93
N GLU A 502 -4.19 -18.27 -23.56
CA GLU A 502 -3.89 -17.49 -24.76
C GLU A 502 -3.31 -16.09 -24.47
N HIS A 503 -3.55 -15.53 -23.29
CA HIS A 503 -2.99 -14.21 -22.92
C HIS A 503 -2.95 -13.98 -21.40
N ALA A 504 -4.11 -13.96 -20.75
CA ALA A 504 -4.29 -13.63 -19.33
C ALA A 504 -5.49 -14.41 -18.77
N LEU A 505 -5.74 -14.29 -17.47
CA LEU A 505 -6.86 -14.96 -16.79
C LEU A 505 -8.21 -14.69 -17.49
N GLU A 506 -8.42 -13.48 -17.99
CA GLU A 506 -9.65 -13.10 -18.69
C GLU A 506 -9.90 -13.92 -19.98
N SER A 507 -8.86 -14.52 -20.57
CA SER A 507 -9.01 -15.43 -21.72
C SER A 507 -9.79 -16.69 -21.37
N LEU A 508 -9.73 -17.14 -20.12
CA LEU A 508 -10.48 -18.32 -19.66
C LEU A 508 -11.99 -18.07 -19.58
N PHE A 509 -12.40 -16.80 -19.49
CA PHE A 509 -13.82 -16.44 -19.51
C PHE A 509 -14.39 -16.33 -20.94
N MET A 510 -13.54 -16.45 -21.97
CA MET A 510 -13.95 -16.53 -23.38
C MET A 510 -14.46 -17.94 -23.74
N ASP A 511 -15.38 -18.44 -22.96
CA ASP A 511 -16.03 -19.74 -23.11
C ASP A 511 -17.51 -19.58 -23.41
N PRO A 512 -18.05 -20.24 -24.46
CA PRO A 512 -19.44 -20.09 -24.83
C PRO A 512 -20.46 -20.42 -23.74
N ASN A 513 -20.14 -21.43 -22.89
CA ASN A 513 -21.01 -21.81 -21.77
C ASN A 513 -21.05 -20.74 -20.69
N ILE A 514 -19.86 -20.15 -20.41
CA ILE A 514 -19.75 -19.09 -19.43
C ILE A 514 -20.54 -17.86 -19.89
N ILE A 515 -20.27 -17.41 -21.11
CA ILE A 515 -20.88 -16.20 -21.68
C ILE A 515 -22.39 -16.38 -21.83
N SER A 516 -22.86 -17.54 -22.36
CA SER A 516 -24.28 -17.83 -22.50
C SER A 516 -25.01 -17.79 -21.15
N ASN A 517 -24.41 -18.36 -20.10
CA ASN A 517 -24.98 -18.34 -18.75
C ASN A 517 -25.00 -16.92 -18.12
N VAL A 518 -23.93 -16.16 -18.29
CA VAL A 518 -23.83 -14.79 -17.74
C VAL A 518 -24.79 -13.82 -18.43
N LEU A 519 -24.86 -13.89 -19.77
CA LEU A 519 -25.66 -12.95 -20.57
C LEU A 519 -27.07 -13.43 -20.87
N GLN A 520 -27.41 -14.68 -20.54
CA GLN A 520 -28.70 -15.32 -20.92
C GLN A 520 -28.96 -15.27 -22.43
N LEU A 521 -27.88 -15.41 -23.22
CA LEU A 521 -27.95 -15.44 -24.68
C LEU A 521 -27.93 -16.87 -25.22
N ASN A 522 -28.38 -17.03 -26.49
CA ASN A 522 -28.30 -18.32 -27.17
C ASN A 522 -26.86 -18.81 -27.24
N PHE A 523 -26.65 -20.09 -26.89
CA PHE A 523 -25.36 -20.75 -26.91
C PHE A 523 -24.65 -20.67 -28.27
N GLU A 524 -25.36 -20.83 -29.37
CA GLU A 524 -24.80 -20.79 -30.74
C GLU A 524 -24.21 -19.41 -31.05
N VAL A 525 -24.90 -18.34 -30.65
CA VAL A 525 -24.41 -16.95 -30.81
C VAL A 525 -23.13 -16.74 -29.99
N CYS A 526 -23.09 -17.22 -28.74
CA CYS A 526 -21.93 -17.13 -27.88
C CYS A 526 -20.74 -17.96 -28.41
N GLN A 527 -21.05 -19.17 -28.93
CA GLN A 527 -20.05 -20.04 -29.53
C GLN A 527 -19.43 -19.40 -30.78
N ASP A 528 -20.27 -18.81 -31.62
CA ASP A 528 -19.82 -18.11 -32.81
C ASP A 528 -18.94 -16.91 -32.50
N ALA A 529 -19.32 -16.10 -31.50
CA ALA A 529 -18.55 -14.95 -31.05
C ALA A 529 -17.18 -15.38 -30.44
N CYS A 530 -17.17 -16.45 -29.64
CA CYS A 530 -15.92 -16.97 -29.06
C CYS A 530 -14.95 -17.50 -30.10
N LEU A 531 -15.46 -18.30 -31.06
CA LEU A 531 -14.69 -18.82 -32.21
C LEU A 531 -14.14 -17.67 -33.07
N THR A 532 -14.97 -16.66 -33.30
CA THR A 532 -14.55 -15.46 -34.06
C THR A 532 -13.46 -14.72 -33.33
N TYR A 533 -13.58 -14.52 -32.00
CA TYR A 533 -12.56 -13.94 -31.18
C TYR A 533 -11.23 -14.73 -31.24
N GLN A 534 -11.25 -16.02 -30.95
CA GLN A 534 -10.08 -16.87 -30.92
C GLN A 534 -9.32 -16.84 -32.26
N LYS A 535 -9.99 -17.10 -33.35
CA LYS A 535 -9.40 -17.08 -34.71
C LYS A 535 -8.88 -15.69 -35.08
N GLY A 536 -9.63 -14.64 -34.70
CA GLY A 536 -9.24 -13.25 -34.96
C GLY A 536 -7.96 -12.86 -34.20
N TYR A 537 -7.85 -13.26 -32.93
CA TYR A 537 -6.65 -13.06 -32.12
C TYR A 537 -5.43 -13.79 -32.71
N GLU A 538 -5.57 -15.08 -33.02
CA GLU A 538 -4.51 -15.88 -33.67
C GLU A 538 -4.06 -15.25 -35.00
N ASN A 539 -5.00 -14.74 -35.81
CA ASN A 539 -4.66 -14.11 -37.07
C ASN A 539 -3.94 -12.78 -36.90
N ALA A 540 -4.33 -11.97 -35.89
CA ALA A 540 -3.65 -10.74 -35.55
C ALA A 540 -2.20 -11.01 -35.10
N MET A 541 -2.00 -12.05 -34.30
CA MET A 541 -0.69 -12.49 -33.85
C MET A 541 0.18 -12.97 -35.05
N LYS A 542 -0.35 -13.82 -35.91
CA LYS A 542 0.37 -14.34 -37.11
C LYS A 542 0.73 -13.26 -38.11
N LYS A 543 -0.09 -12.24 -38.29
CA LYS A 543 0.18 -11.10 -39.20
C LYS A 543 1.19 -10.11 -38.65
N GLN A 544 1.76 -10.37 -37.47
CA GLN A 544 2.71 -9.47 -36.81
C GLN A 544 2.20 -8.02 -36.70
N MET A 545 0.89 -7.86 -36.45
CA MET A 545 0.35 -6.55 -36.10
C MET A 545 1.16 -6.02 -34.92
N GLY A 546 1.55 -4.75 -34.96
CA GLY A 546 2.45 -4.20 -33.92
C GLY A 546 1.94 -4.50 -32.52
N LYS A 547 2.85 -4.81 -31.60
CA LYS A 547 2.50 -5.18 -30.20
C LYS A 547 1.50 -4.20 -29.58
N ASP A 548 1.63 -2.91 -29.88
CA ASP A 548 0.72 -1.88 -29.39
C ASP A 548 -0.72 -2.02 -29.89
N VAL A 549 -0.89 -2.47 -31.15
CA VAL A 549 -2.21 -2.68 -31.76
C VAL A 549 -2.86 -3.94 -31.15
N ILE A 550 -2.09 -5.03 -31.02
CA ILE A 550 -2.57 -6.26 -30.40
C ILE A 550 -2.93 -5.98 -28.94
N ALA A 551 -2.05 -5.31 -28.21
CA ALA A 551 -2.26 -4.92 -26.83
C ALA A 551 -3.53 -4.07 -26.65
N LYS A 552 -3.79 -3.15 -27.58
CA LYS A 552 -4.86 -2.16 -27.45
C LYS A 552 -6.23 -2.65 -27.86
N TYR A 553 -6.31 -3.58 -28.84
CA TYR A 553 -7.60 -3.94 -29.44
C TYR A 553 -7.95 -5.43 -29.38
N PHE A 554 -6.97 -6.30 -29.19
CA PHE A 554 -7.17 -7.76 -29.29
C PHE A 554 -7.00 -8.51 -27.99
N GLN A 555 -6.62 -7.86 -26.89
CA GLN A 555 -6.51 -8.54 -25.60
C GLN A 555 -7.86 -8.97 -25.04
N PRO A 556 -7.96 -10.16 -24.38
CA PRO A 556 -9.17 -10.63 -23.71
C PRO A 556 -9.73 -9.63 -22.71
N LYS A 557 -8.87 -8.94 -22.01
CA LYS A 557 -9.23 -7.90 -21.04
C LYS A 557 -10.12 -6.81 -21.66
N TYR A 558 -9.83 -6.34 -22.86
CA TYR A 558 -10.64 -5.33 -23.52
C TYR A 558 -11.93 -5.88 -24.14
N PHE A 559 -12.05 -7.19 -24.23
CA PHE A 559 -13.32 -7.82 -24.55
C PHE A 559 -14.25 -7.84 -23.34
N TRP A 560 -13.70 -8.04 -22.14
CA TRP A 560 -14.43 -8.07 -20.89
C TRP A 560 -14.61 -6.69 -20.25
N GLU A 561 -13.57 -5.86 -20.19
CA GLU A 561 -13.58 -4.57 -19.52
C GLU A 561 -13.60 -3.38 -20.49
N LYS A 562 -14.63 -2.52 -20.36
CA LYS A 562 -14.66 -1.21 -21.00
C LYS A 562 -14.05 -0.11 -20.11
N ASN A 563 -13.72 -0.42 -18.87
CA ASN A 563 -13.36 0.58 -17.86
C ASN A 563 -11.92 1.10 -18.06
N LEU A 564 -11.79 2.13 -18.92
CA LEU A 564 -10.54 2.82 -19.18
C LEU A 564 -10.12 3.76 -18.01
N ASP A 565 -10.99 4.01 -17.02
CA ASP A 565 -10.72 4.89 -15.89
C ASP A 565 -9.66 4.30 -14.94
N LYS A 566 -9.56 2.97 -14.88
CA LYS A 566 -8.52 2.23 -14.16
C LYS A 566 -7.09 2.51 -14.67
N TYR A 567 -6.96 3.12 -15.86
CA TYR A 567 -5.68 3.43 -16.52
C TYR A 567 -5.37 4.93 -16.61
N GLY A 568 -5.96 5.75 -15.72
CA GLY A 568 -5.65 7.18 -15.64
C GLY A 568 -6.20 8.03 -16.80
N TRP A 569 -7.28 7.61 -17.42
CA TRP A 569 -7.95 8.33 -18.50
C TRP A 569 -9.12 9.14 -17.92
N SER A 570 -8.87 10.36 -17.47
CA SER A 570 -9.86 11.28 -16.89
C SER A 570 -10.84 11.88 -17.92
N ASP A 571 -11.93 12.52 -17.43
CA ASP A 571 -13.10 13.04 -18.16
C ASP A 571 -12.88 13.85 -19.43
N ALA A 572 -11.72 14.48 -19.63
CA ALA A 572 -11.37 15.11 -20.91
C ALA A 572 -11.34 14.12 -22.10
N LYS A 573 -11.62 12.85 -21.87
CA LYS A 573 -11.43 11.72 -22.78
C LYS A 573 -12.72 10.99 -23.14
N SER A 574 -13.90 11.52 -22.81
CA SER A 574 -15.18 10.96 -23.30
C SER A 574 -15.21 10.88 -24.82
N VAL A 575 -14.74 11.92 -25.50
CA VAL A 575 -14.61 11.95 -26.98
C VAL A 575 -13.55 10.95 -27.47
N ALA A 576 -12.49 10.71 -26.68
CA ALA A 576 -11.50 9.68 -26.99
C ALA A 576 -12.05 8.27 -26.80
N ARG A 577 -13.02 8.09 -25.91
CA ARG A 577 -13.69 6.82 -25.61
C ARG A 577 -14.59 6.36 -26.75
N GLU A 578 -15.40 7.24 -27.32
CA GLU A 578 -16.20 6.93 -28.52
C GLU A 578 -15.30 6.57 -29.72
N LYS A 579 -14.26 7.36 -29.95
CA LYS A 579 -13.28 7.07 -31.02
C LYS A 579 -12.52 5.76 -30.76
N TRP A 580 -12.31 5.37 -29.51
CA TRP A 580 -11.68 4.10 -29.18
C TRP A 580 -12.61 2.93 -29.49
N ASP A 581 -13.89 3.02 -29.15
CA ASP A 581 -14.88 1.97 -29.48
C ASP A 581 -15.02 1.80 -31.00
N GLU A 582 -15.08 2.90 -31.75
CA GLU A 582 -15.09 2.87 -33.23
C GLU A 582 -13.83 2.16 -33.76
N ALA A 583 -12.64 2.57 -33.32
CA ALA A 583 -11.38 1.97 -33.75
C ALA A 583 -11.26 0.49 -33.33
N TYR A 584 -11.81 0.12 -32.16
CA TYR A 584 -11.88 -1.27 -31.71
C TYR A 584 -12.67 -2.11 -32.69
N TYR A 585 -13.90 -1.70 -33.02
CA TYR A 585 -14.75 -2.45 -33.94
C TYR A 585 -14.23 -2.45 -35.38
N GLU A 586 -13.65 -1.34 -35.86
CA GLU A 586 -13.02 -1.27 -37.18
C GLU A 586 -11.87 -2.28 -37.34
N ASN A 587 -11.01 -2.41 -36.31
CA ASN A 587 -9.93 -3.40 -36.34
C ASN A 587 -10.46 -4.83 -36.35
N TRP A 588 -11.49 -5.14 -35.54
CA TRP A 588 -12.10 -6.45 -35.53
C TRP A 588 -12.85 -6.74 -36.85
N GLU A 589 -13.60 -5.80 -37.37
CA GLU A 589 -14.28 -5.93 -38.65
C GLU A 589 -13.33 -6.22 -39.82
N ARG A 590 -12.18 -5.54 -39.84
CA ARG A 590 -11.14 -5.81 -40.83
C ARG A 590 -10.64 -7.26 -40.75
N VAL A 591 -10.34 -7.73 -39.53
CA VAL A 591 -9.88 -9.11 -39.32
C VAL A 591 -10.98 -10.13 -39.68
N ILE A 592 -12.21 -9.90 -39.25
CA ILE A 592 -13.36 -10.78 -39.55
C ILE A 592 -13.62 -10.83 -41.04
N LYS A 593 -13.55 -9.69 -41.74
CA LYS A 593 -13.70 -9.62 -43.21
C LYS A 593 -12.69 -10.49 -43.92
N ASP A 594 -11.45 -10.45 -43.50
CA ASP A 594 -10.36 -11.23 -44.10
C ASP A 594 -10.52 -12.74 -43.87
N MET A 595 -11.12 -13.14 -42.75
CA MET A 595 -11.21 -14.54 -42.32
C MET A 595 -12.53 -15.22 -42.74
N PHE A 596 -13.62 -14.46 -42.80
CA PHE A 596 -14.97 -14.97 -43.03
C PHE A 596 -15.69 -14.18 -44.14
N PRO A 597 -15.22 -14.25 -45.40
CA PRO A 597 -15.76 -13.40 -46.46
C PRO A 597 -17.25 -13.69 -46.77
N GLU A 598 -17.71 -14.94 -46.62
CA GLU A 598 -19.08 -15.35 -46.96
C GLU A 598 -20.10 -15.04 -45.84
N ASN A 599 -19.71 -15.10 -44.57
CA ASN A 599 -20.60 -14.93 -43.39
C ASN A 599 -20.25 -13.70 -42.56
N ARG A 600 -19.67 -12.69 -43.18
CA ARG A 600 -19.11 -11.51 -42.48
C ARG A 600 -20.11 -10.79 -41.59
N GLU A 601 -21.30 -10.49 -42.13
CA GLU A 601 -22.32 -9.67 -41.41
C GLU A 601 -22.83 -10.38 -40.16
N GLU A 602 -23.10 -11.69 -40.27
CA GLU A 602 -23.54 -12.51 -39.17
C GLU A 602 -22.46 -12.58 -38.08
N LYS A 603 -21.19 -12.81 -38.45
CA LYS A 603 -20.05 -12.87 -37.53
C LYS A 603 -19.85 -11.55 -36.77
N ILE A 604 -19.91 -10.43 -37.48
CA ILE A 604 -19.80 -9.10 -36.88
C ILE A 604 -20.98 -8.84 -35.93
N THR A 605 -22.19 -9.20 -36.32
CA THR A 605 -23.40 -9.00 -35.51
C THR A 605 -23.33 -9.81 -34.22
N ASN A 606 -22.99 -11.10 -34.30
CA ASN A 606 -22.86 -11.98 -33.13
C ASN A 606 -21.74 -11.50 -32.20
N PHE A 607 -20.58 -11.13 -32.77
CA PHE A 607 -19.45 -10.61 -32.02
C PHE A 607 -19.80 -9.33 -31.25
N ARG A 608 -20.46 -8.36 -31.92
CA ARG A 608 -20.90 -7.11 -31.29
C ARG A 608 -21.92 -7.35 -30.19
N MET A 609 -22.95 -8.18 -30.46
CA MET A 609 -23.99 -8.49 -29.49
C MET A 609 -23.38 -9.05 -28.17
N VAL A 610 -22.50 -10.02 -28.30
CA VAL A 610 -21.84 -10.63 -27.11
C VAL A 610 -20.97 -9.65 -26.40
N ARG A 611 -20.11 -8.89 -27.12
CA ARG A 611 -19.24 -7.91 -26.49
C ARG A 611 -20.01 -6.78 -25.79
N GLU A 612 -21.05 -6.26 -26.39
CA GLU A 612 -21.88 -5.21 -25.77
C GLU A 612 -22.62 -5.73 -24.54
N GLY A 613 -23.10 -6.98 -24.59
CA GLY A 613 -23.70 -7.66 -23.45
C GLY A 613 -22.70 -7.79 -22.28
N ILE A 614 -21.49 -8.26 -22.55
CA ILE A 614 -20.40 -8.37 -21.56
C ILE A 614 -20.04 -6.99 -20.99
N ASN A 615 -19.87 -5.98 -21.84
CA ASN A 615 -19.56 -4.62 -21.38
C ASN A 615 -20.64 -4.07 -20.46
N LYS A 616 -21.91 -4.28 -20.78
CA LYS A 616 -23.01 -3.88 -19.90
C LYS A 616 -22.93 -4.59 -18.56
N TYR A 617 -22.75 -5.90 -18.56
CA TYR A 617 -22.63 -6.71 -17.34
C TYR A 617 -21.47 -6.24 -16.46
N THR A 618 -20.28 -6.04 -17.02
CA THR A 618 -19.09 -5.61 -16.27
C THR A 618 -19.21 -4.17 -15.78
N CYS A 619 -19.80 -3.25 -16.57
CA CYS A 619 -20.07 -1.88 -16.13
C CYS A 619 -21.06 -1.84 -14.97
N ASP A 620 -22.11 -2.67 -15.00
CA ASP A 620 -23.08 -2.74 -13.91
C ASP A 620 -22.42 -3.32 -12.64
N ALA A 621 -21.59 -4.36 -12.77
CA ALA A 621 -20.84 -4.91 -11.66
C ALA A 621 -19.92 -3.86 -11.00
N VAL A 622 -19.17 -3.09 -11.81
CA VAL A 622 -18.29 -2.02 -11.28
C VAL A 622 -19.10 -0.92 -10.60
N ARG A 623 -20.23 -0.49 -11.18
CA ARG A 623 -21.10 0.53 -10.57
C ARG A 623 -21.63 0.10 -9.21
N GLU A 624 -21.92 -1.19 -9.04
CA GLU A 624 -22.40 -1.80 -7.80
C GLU A 624 -21.25 -2.28 -6.89
N GLN A 625 -20.01 -1.92 -7.19
CA GLN A 625 -18.79 -2.32 -6.46
C GLN A 625 -18.62 -3.85 -6.35
N ARG A 626 -19.10 -4.61 -7.34
CA ARG A 626 -18.99 -6.06 -7.42
C ARG A 626 -17.79 -6.46 -8.28
N ASN A 627 -17.16 -7.60 -7.99
CA ASN A 627 -16.09 -8.17 -8.80
C ASN A 627 -16.70 -9.28 -9.71
N TYR A 628 -16.79 -9.02 -11.03
CA TYR A 628 -17.38 -9.94 -11.97
C TYR A 628 -16.64 -11.29 -12.09
N ILE A 629 -15.31 -11.32 -11.91
CA ILE A 629 -14.51 -12.55 -11.90
C ILE A 629 -14.97 -13.45 -10.75
N VAL A 630 -15.10 -12.88 -9.56
CA VAL A 630 -15.57 -13.59 -8.37
C VAL A 630 -16.97 -14.14 -8.58
N GLU A 631 -17.90 -13.30 -9.02
CA GLU A 631 -19.31 -13.69 -9.23
C GLU A 631 -19.48 -14.82 -10.24
N ILE A 632 -18.80 -14.72 -11.38
CA ILE A 632 -18.85 -15.74 -12.41
C ILE A 632 -18.30 -17.07 -11.88
N LEU A 633 -17.13 -17.03 -11.23
CA LEU A 633 -16.51 -18.24 -10.67
C LEU A 633 -17.35 -18.85 -9.54
N GLU A 634 -17.92 -18.04 -8.67
CA GLU A 634 -18.78 -18.54 -7.58
C GLU A 634 -20.04 -19.20 -8.09
N SER A 635 -20.64 -18.68 -9.16
CA SER A 635 -21.86 -19.22 -9.76
C SER A 635 -21.69 -20.60 -10.41
N MET A 636 -20.46 -20.97 -10.79
CA MET A 636 -20.16 -22.22 -11.50
C MET A 636 -19.80 -23.35 -10.55
N SER A 637 -20.31 -24.57 -10.83
CA SER A 637 -19.87 -25.78 -10.13
C SER A 637 -18.50 -26.24 -10.62
N LEU A 638 -17.75 -26.96 -9.75
CA LEU A 638 -16.45 -27.53 -10.13
C LEU A 638 -16.54 -28.42 -11.38
N LYS A 639 -17.63 -29.20 -11.52
CA LYS A 639 -17.86 -30.07 -12.69
C LYS A 639 -17.98 -29.30 -14.01
N ILE A 640 -18.47 -28.06 -13.97
CA ILE A 640 -18.55 -27.18 -15.15
C ILE A 640 -17.14 -26.65 -15.45
N LEU A 641 -16.40 -26.20 -14.45
CA LEU A 641 -15.04 -25.67 -14.58
C LEU A 641 -14.04 -26.72 -15.10
N GLU A 642 -14.26 -28.01 -14.82
CA GLU A 642 -13.46 -29.12 -15.34
C GLU A 642 -13.70 -29.42 -16.82
N LYS A 643 -14.80 -28.93 -17.39
CA LYS A 643 -15.21 -29.23 -18.78
C LYS A 643 -15.11 -28.03 -19.72
N ASN A 644 -14.78 -26.87 -19.20
CA ASN A 644 -14.65 -25.63 -19.98
C ASN A 644 -13.18 -25.18 -20.10
N SER A 645 -12.98 -23.92 -20.46
CA SER A 645 -11.68 -23.27 -20.61
C SER A 645 -10.80 -23.34 -19.35
N PHE A 646 -11.38 -23.44 -18.14
CA PHE A 646 -10.68 -23.57 -16.88
C PHE A 646 -10.10 -24.99 -16.63
N SER A 647 -10.44 -25.98 -17.44
CA SER A 647 -10.11 -27.40 -17.20
C SER A 647 -8.61 -27.65 -16.93
N LYS A 648 -7.72 -27.02 -17.69
CA LYS A 648 -6.27 -27.15 -17.54
C LYS A 648 -5.79 -26.55 -16.23
N LEU A 649 -6.28 -25.36 -15.86
CA LEU A 649 -5.94 -24.70 -14.60
C LEU A 649 -6.44 -25.51 -13.39
N VAL A 650 -7.71 -25.95 -13.45
CA VAL A 650 -8.31 -26.78 -12.37
C VAL A 650 -7.53 -28.09 -12.21
N LYS A 651 -7.14 -28.74 -13.32
CA LYS A 651 -6.30 -29.95 -13.27
C LYS A 651 -4.96 -29.65 -12.60
N LYS A 652 -4.26 -28.58 -13.01
CA LYS A 652 -2.98 -28.19 -12.42
C LYS A 652 -3.08 -27.90 -10.91
N LEU A 653 -4.15 -27.22 -10.49
CA LEU A 653 -4.42 -26.97 -9.07
C LEU A 653 -4.72 -28.24 -8.28
N LYS A 654 -5.41 -29.21 -8.87
CA LYS A 654 -5.66 -30.53 -8.28
C LYS A 654 -4.37 -31.33 -8.14
N ASP A 655 -3.56 -31.39 -9.20
CA ASP A 655 -2.27 -32.05 -9.18
C ASP A 655 -1.37 -31.45 -8.11
N PHE A 656 -1.29 -30.11 -8.03
CA PHE A 656 -0.57 -29.39 -6.99
C PHE A 656 -1.10 -29.69 -5.59
N SER A 657 -2.42 -29.74 -5.42
CA SER A 657 -3.03 -30.01 -4.11
C SER A 657 -2.75 -31.42 -3.59
N THR A 658 -2.50 -32.40 -4.46
CA THR A 658 -2.09 -33.76 -4.03
C THR A 658 -0.75 -33.75 -3.33
N PHE A 659 0.20 -32.90 -3.74
CA PHE A 659 1.49 -32.74 -3.07
C PHE A 659 1.36 -31.99 -1.72
N VAL A 660 0.33 -31.17 -1.56
CA VAL A 660 0.10 -30.38 -0.34
C VAL A 660 -0.64 -31.14 0.75
N ILE A 661 -1.54 -32.05 0.38
CA ILE A 661 -2.37 -32.83 1.32
C ILE A 661 -1.74 -34.17 1.67
N GLY A 662 -0.98 -34.76 0.71
CA GLY A 662 -0.33 -36.08 0.86
C GLY A 662 0.71 -36.07 1.87
#